data_4f42be42ec06ea46d798c17d05abce07
#
_entry.id   4f42be42ec06ea46d798c17d05abce07
#
_cell.length_a   1.000
_cell.length_b   1.000
_cell.length_c   1.000
_cell.angle_alpha   90.00
_cell.angle_beta   90.00
_cell.angle_gamma   90.00
#
_symmetry.space_group_name_H-M   'P 1'
#
loop_
_entity.id
_entity.type
_entity.pdbx_description
1 polymer ?
#
loop_
_entity_poly.entity_id
_entity_poly.type
_entity_poly.pdbx_seq_one_letter_code
_entity_poly.pdbx_strand_id
1 'polypeptide(L)'
;MRQCIWMFIATLLLAGGMASCSNDDVPSPDVPVEPTDEGYMGVKNPRQTAAGTKDNEVTWSCIEFGAYPANEVVSGQFDAVDGYAVREGDVIRDAALYEKLEKATWTDDETMLDGRRYRRLNGAGAVTATTDREQHYRWADTEAWHYFEYAPMKWRVLRVEGSVALLLADRMPDVCPFNSEAVDVCWEQSGLRSWLNSEFHDLAFSTEEQAAIETTDVENAPNYYFGTSSGPATKDRVFVLSERDIFASEAAKTYGFYPGDEVNDKGRRFTATMYAKCRGAWWSSKEGTLGNSFWSTRTNGYTMANTTFVGDAGDIYNRGIVVTCNDMGVVPAITVDLSRCTWKKVDDVVSTDVNKEQSEGLHQEYYTGDAYGELQSPWVSDPLTFGHVTRWSCLWFGAYPTSEVVGSAFDAVDDFALNEGEVIQDAALYEKLQAASWIDDDTELDGQHYHRMNGAGAVTASVNRDNHYRWADTKQYHYFAYKPMKWRIVKIRGNKATLLADRMPDCHRFHEHDEATNWSQSDLRQWLNSEFMNRAFTAEEREAIVETTNDNDRNSYYGTDCGPSTQDRVFILSANEVYASPTATAYGFYAGSGIDDPAKRFRSTLYAKCRGAWWSSVDAYRGNSFWMMRTSGYTNADAAYICDFGYLYVRGTSVTCDDVAVLPAITIDLDAAKWQQAPSVTSTDIIIH
;
A
#
# COMPACT_ATOMS: atom_id res chain seq x y z
N MET A 1 -31.05 40.18 -30.25
CA MET A 1 -31.58 41.51 -30.50
C MET A 1 -32.01 42.14 -29.18
N ARG A 2 -31.27 43.26 -28.88
CA ARG A 2 -31.65 44.40 -28.02
C ARG A 2 -32.00 44.07 -26.56
N GLN A 3 -31.14 44.44 -25.67
CA GLN A 3 -30.73 45.75 -25.09
C GLN A 3 -31.64 46.16 -23.92
N CYS A 4 -30.98 46.23 -22.75
CA CYS A 4 -30.76 47.38 -21.85
C CYS A 4 -31.96 48.03 -21.19
N ILE A 5 -31.88 48.30 -19.90
CA ILE A 5 -31.71 49.67 -19.38
C ILE A 5 -31.56 49.65 -17.86
N TRP A 6 -30.55 50.40 -17.43
CA TRP A 6 -30.19 50.86 -16.09
C TRP A 6 -31.25 51.80 -15.48
N MET A 7 -31.30 51.91 -14.15
CA MET A 7 -31.34 53.23 -13.51
C MET A 7 -30.96 53.23 -12.04
N PHE A 8 -30.00 54.08 -11.75
CA PHE A 8 -29.54 54.64 -10.46
C PHE A 8 -30.59 55.57 -9.81
N ILE A 9 -30.50 55.83 -8.49
CA ILE A 9 -30.62 57.10 -7.75
C ILE A 9 -30.14 56.84 -6.32
N ALA A 10 -29.14 57.30 -5.84
CA ALA A 10 -28.39 58.46 -5.35
C ALA A 10 -29.07 59.19 -4.16
N THR A 11 -28.35 59.14 -3.02
CA THR A 11 -27.99 60.13 -1.97
C THR A 11 -28.95 61.25 -1.61
N LEU A 12 -29.15 61.45 -0.29
CA LEU A 12 -29.06 62.80 0.34
C LEU A 12 -28.60 62.77 1.79
N LEU A 13 -27.49 63.40 2.06
CA LEU A 13 -27.01 63.87 3.37
C LEU A 13 -27.79 65.15 3.78
N LEU A 14 -28.06 65.27 5.04
CA LEU A 14 -28.16 66.63 5.68
C LEU A 14 -27.71 66.60 7.14
N ALA A 15 -26.76 67.44 7.40
CA ALA A 15 -26.14 67.73 8.68
C ALA A 15 -26.85 68.89 9.42
N GLY A 16 -26.69 68.95 10.69
CA GLY A 16 -26.91 70.13 11.58
C GLY A 16 -27.61 69.72 12.87
N GLY A 17 -27.14 69.99 14.03
CA GLY A 17 -26.37 70.97 14.67
C GLY A 17 -26.66 70.89 16.18
N MET A 18 -25.76 71.28 16.98
CA MET A 18 -25.59 71.21 18.42
C MET A 18 -26.77 71.71 19.23
N ALA A 19 -27.00 71.12 20.41
CA ALA A 19 -27.08 71.86 21.68
C ALA A 19 -26.99 70.90 22.89
N SER A 20 -26.24 71.36 23.86
CA SER A 20 -25.95 70.86 25.21
C SER A 20 -27.16 70.93 26.15
N CYS A 21 -27.36 69.94 27.04
CA CYS A 21 -27.33 70.09 28.50
C CYS A 21 -27.89 68.88 29.27
N SER A 22 -27.10 68.44 30.25
CA SER A 22 -27.34 67.94 31.62
C SER A 22 -28.19 66.69 31.86
N ASN A 23 -27.49 65.73 32.47
CA ASN A 23 -27.89 64.77 33.53
C ASN A 23 -29.36 64.40 33.66
N ASP A 24 -29.59 63.11 33.44
CA ASP A 24 -30.31 62.30 34.43
C ASP A 24 -30.05 60.83 34.12
N ASP A 25 -29.82 59.99 35.10
CA ASP A 25 -29.52 58.58 35.10
C ASP A 25 -30.66 57.80 34.45
N VAL A 26 -30.40 57.27 33.22
CA VAL A 26 -31.18 56.20 32.62
C VAL A 26 -30.18 55.05 32.38
N PRO A 27 -30.45 53.83 32.86
CA PRO A 27 -29.57 52.71 32.59
C PRO A 27 -29.48 52.48 31.08
N SER A 28 -28.24 52.48 30.58
CA SER A 28 -27.90 52.12 29.19
C SER A 28 -28.49 50.78 28.87
N PRO A 29 -29.16 50.58 27.69
CA PRO A 29 -29.55 49.26 27.28
C PRO A 29 -28.30 48.38 27.14
N ASP A 30 -28.38 47.18 27.69
CA ASP A 30 -27.36 46.16 27.64
C ASP A 30 -26.71 46.11 26.26
N VAL A 31 -25.43 46.50 26.20
CA VAL A 31 -24.55 46.12 25.13
C VAL A 31 -24.49 44.60 25.21
N PRO A 32 -24.80 43.86 24.12
CA PRO A 32 -24.62 42.44 24.15
C PRO A 32 -23.17 42.18 24.52
N VAL A 33 -22.93 41.63 25.70
CA VAL A 33 -21.64 41.11 26.08
C VAL A 33 -21.38 40.02 25.04
N GLU A 34 -20.39 40.24 24.16
CA GLU A 34 -19.86 39.17 23.36
C GLU A 34 -19.53 38.00 24.32
N PRO A 35 -19.96 36.78 24.05
CA PRO A 35 -19.72 35.67 24.95
C PRO A 35 -18.19 35.60 25.16
N THR A 36 -17.74 35.81 26.37
CA THR A 36 -16.33 35.63 26.71
C THR A 36 -15.97 34.22 26.37
N ASP A 37 -14.95 34.01 25.50
CA ASP A 37 -14.43 32.74 25.04
C ASP A 37 -13.69 32.00 26.17
N GLU A 38 -14.34 31.82 27.32
CA GLU A 38 -13.75 31.20 28.50
C GLU A 38 -13.79 29.66 28.43
N GLY A 39 -14.57 29.10 27.53
CA GLY A 39 -14.68 27.64 27.39
C GLY A 39 -14.97 26.93 28.72
N TYR A 40 -14.83 25.61 28.76
CA TYR A 40 -15.01 24.83 29.99
C TYR A 40 -13.70 24.12 30.37
N MET A 41 -13.12 24.43 31.52
CA MET A 41 -11.89 23.81 32.03
C MET A 41 -10.74 23.74 31.00
N GLY A 42 -10.57 24.81 30.21
CA GLY A 42 -9.52 24.93 29.20
C GLY A 42 -9.89 24.33 27.84
N VAL A 43 -11.08 23.76 27.71
CA VAL A 43 -11.68 23.32 26.41
C VAL A 43 -12.39 24.53 25.80
N LYS A 44 -12.07 24.87 24.56
CA LYS A 44 -12.54 26.11 23.90
C LYS A 44 -13.22 25.80 22.58
N ASN A 45 -14.07 26.70 22.13
CA ASN A 45 -14.57 26.74 20.76
C ASN A 45 -13.42 26.79 19.72
N PRO A 46 -13.63 26.37 18.46
CA PRO A 46 -12.61 26.47 17.43
C PRO A 46 -12.06 27.89 17.30
N ARG A 47 -10.74 28.02 17.39
CA ARG A 47 -10.03 29.29 17.20
C ARG A 47 -9.64 29.40 15.74
N GLN A 48 -10.00 30.49 15.10
CA GLN A 48 -9.90 30.65 13.66
C GLN A 48 -9.17 31.96 13.33
N THR A 49 -8.24 31.91 12.37
CA THR A 49 -7.50 33.09 11.92
C THR A 49 -8.29 33.94 10.92
N ALA A 50 -9.11 33.30 10.08
CA ALA A 50 -9.89 33.97 9.03
C ALA A 50 -11.16 33.16 8.69
N ALA A 51 -12.10 33.06 9.65
CA ALA A 51 -13.29 32.22 9.55
C ALA A 51 -14.06 32.40 8.22
N GLY A 52 -14.35 31.29 7.55
CA GLY A 52 -15.08 31.26 6.31
C GLY A 52 -14.25 31.56 5.06
N THR A 53 -12.94 31.70 5.17
CA THR A 53 -12.01 31.89 4.03
C THR A 53 -11.15 30.66 3.80
N LYS A 54 -10.53 30.57 2.61
CA LYS A 54 -9.60 29.48 2.25
C LYS A 54 -8.30 29.49 3.06
N ASP A 55 -7.88 30.68 3.53
CA ASP A 55 -6.65 30.87 4.27
C ASP A 55 -6.87 30.72 5.79
N ASN A 56 -8.03 30.19 6.18
CA ASN A 56 -8.39 29.99 7.58
C ASN A 56 -7.56 28.86 8.19
N GLU A 57 -6.76 29.21 9.19
CA GLU A 57 -6.16 28.21 10.07
C GLU A 57 -7.05 28.03 11.29
N VAL A 58 -7.40 26.80 11.59
CA VAL A 58 -8.29 26.44 12.69
C VAL A 58 -7.53 25.62 13.71
N THR A 59 -7.69 25.98 14.98
CA THR A 59 -7.22 25.18 16.10
C THR A 59 -8.40 24.68 16.91
N TRP A 60 -8.61 23.37 16.93
CA TRP A 60 -9.61 22.71 17.76
C TRP A 60 -8.99 22.26 19.08
N SER A 61 -9.63 22.64 20.19
CA SER A 61 -9.35 21.98 21.47
C SER A 61 -9.71 20.51 21.39
N CYS A 62 -8.92 19.65 22.03
CA CYS A 62 -9.17 18.21 21.99
C CYS A 62 -9.22 17.59 23.38
N ILE A 63 -10.02 16.53 23.49
CA ILE A 63 -10.13 15.70 24.68
C ILE A 63 -10.04 14.21 24.33
N GLU A 64 -9.62 13.40 25.28
CA GLU A 64 -9.81 11.94 25.29
C GLU A 64 -11.08 11.61 26.06
N PHE A 65 -11.96 10.80 25.44
CA PHE A 65 -13.22 10.32 26.00
C PHE A 65 -13.66 9.05 25.30
N GLY A 66 -14.00 7.99 26.03
CA GLY A 66 -14.26 6.67 25.49
C GLY A 66 -13.00 5.99 24.96
N ALA A 67 -13.15 4.71 24.55
CA ALA A 67 -12.07 3.94 23.96
C ALA A 67 -12.62 2.96 22.90
N TYR A 68 -11.84 2.73 21.85
CA TYR A 68 -12.24 1.83 20.76
C TYR A 68 -11.03 1.00 20.28
N PRO A 69 -11.24 -0.19 19.70
CA PRO A 69 -10.13 -0.93 19.10
C PRO A 69 -9.41 -0.07 18.08
N ALA A 70 -8.11 0.04 18.18
CA ALA A 70 -7.38 0.97 17.33
C ALA A 70 -6.00 0.45 16.89
N ASN A 71 -5.14 0.09 17.86
CA ASN A 71 -3.73 -0.19 17.62
C ASN A 71 -3.49 -1.67 17.42
N GLU A 72 -2.91 -2.06 16.30
CA GLU A 72 -2.64 -3.47 16.01
C GLU A 72 -1.41 -3.97 16.79
N VAL A 73 -1.55 -5.09 17.47
CA VAL A 73 -0.45 -5.79 18.14
C VAL A 73 0.12 -6.82 17.18
N VAL A 74 1.41 -6.74 16.89
CA VAL A 74 2.10 -7.62 15.94
C VAL A 74 3.35 -8.24 16.57
N SER A 75 3.71 -9.45 16.13
CA SER A 75 4.93 -10.12 16.57
C SER A 75 6.18 -9.55 15.89
N GLY A 76 6.05 -9.09 14.66
CA GLY A 76 7.12 -8.52 13.82
C GLY A 76 6.66 -7.28 13.07
N GLN A 77 7.53 -6.76 12.21
CA GLN A 77 7.30 -5.50 11.51
C GLN A 77 6.22 -5.60 10.41
N PHE A 78 5.90 -6.81 9.95
CA PHE A 78 5.11 -7.08 8.75
C PHE A 78 3.76 -7.73 8.95
N ASP A 79 3.37 -7.98 10.17
CA ASP A 79 2.09 -8.60 10.45
C ASP A 79 0.94 -7.57 10.51
N ALA A 80 1.27 -6.29 10.43
CA ALA A 80 0.30 -5.20 10.41
C ALA A 80 -0.45 -5.13 9.07
N VAL A 81 -1.70 -4.67 9.11
CA VAL A 81 -2.58 -4.46 7.94
C VAL A 81 -1.90 -3.63 6.87
N ASP A 82 -1.15 -2.62 7.28
CA ASP A 82 -0.48 -1.71 6.37
C ASP A 82 0.74 -1.07 7.01
N GLY A 83 1.87 -1.09 6.29
CA GLY A 83 3.11 -0.46 6.70
C GLY A 83 3.27 0.97 6.25
N TYR A 84 2.31 1.54 5.49
CA TYR A 84 2.57 2.77 4.78
C TYR A 84 1.85 4.00 5.31
N ALA A 85 0.60 3.86 5.70
CA ALA A 85 -0.22 4.98 6.15
C ALA A 85 -0.55 4.86 7.65
N VAL A 86 0.44 4.54 8.45
CA VAL A 86 0.32 4.41 9.91
C VAL A 86 0.89 5.62 10.62
N ARG A 87 0.29 5.99 11.75
CA ARG A 87 0.82 7.00 12.66
C ARG A 87 1.66 6.33 13.74
N GLU A 88 2.51 7.10 14.42
CA GLU A 88 3.22 6.62 15.60
C GLU A 88 2.21 6.05 16.61
N GLY A 89 2.49 4.85 17.12
CA GLY A 89 1.62 4.13 18.06
C GLY A 89 0.51 3.30 17.43
N ASP A 90 0.23 3.42 16.13
CA ASP A 90 -0.79 2.61 15.45
C ASP A 90 -0.49 1.11 15.48
N VAL A 91 0.79 0.74 15.55
CA VAL A 91 1.26 -0.64 15.60
C VAL A 91 2.12 -0.86 16.83
N ILE A 92 1.72 -1.82 17.66
CA ILE A 92 2.44 -2.25 18.86
C ILE A 92 3.25 -3.49 18.52
N ARG A 93 4.56 -3.32 18.35
CA ARG A 93 5.51 -4.40 18.04
C ARG A 93 5.99 -5.04 19.33
N ASP A 94 5.29 -6.06 19.77
CA ASP A 94 5.62 -6.82 20.99
C ASP A 94 5.31 -8.30 20.78
N ALA A 95 6.33 -9.08 20.42
CA ALA A 95 6.20 -10.51 20.19
C ALA A 95 5.73 -11.29 21.43
N ALA A 96 6.13 -10.84 22.63
CA ALA A 96 5.72 -11.51 23.87
C ALA A 96 4.24 -11.24 24.18
N LEU A 97 3.76 -10.02 23.94
CA LEU A 97 2.35 -9.68 24.06
C LEU A 97 1.52 -10.42 23.00
N TYR A 98 1.98 -10.47 21.75
CA TYR A 98 1.33 -11.18 20.67
C TYR A 98 1.12 -12.67 21.03
N GLU A 99 2.17 -13.36 21.51
CA GLU A 99 2.11 -14.77 21.94
C GLU A 99 1.13 -14.97 23.11
N LYS A 100 1.04 -14.00 24.03
CA LYS A 100 0.05 -14.06 25.13
C LYS A 100 -1.37 -13.92 24.58
N LEU A 101 -1.60 -13.04 23.60
CA LEU A 101 -2.91 -12.84 22.98
C LEU A 101 -3.35 -14.06 22.17
N GLU A 102 -2.44 -14.73 21.47
CA GLU A 102 -2.74 -16.01 20.79
C GLU A 102 -3.25 -17.08 21.77
N LYS A 103 -2.72 -17.09 22.99
CA LYS A 103 -3.07 -18.08 24.03
C LYS A 103 -4.20 -17.62 24.95
N ALA A 104 -4.66 -16.40 24.83
CA ALA A 104 -5.69 -15.82 25.69
C ALA A 104 -7.06 -16.50 25.50
N THR A 105 -7.90 -16.43 26.54
CA THR A 105 -9.32 -16.80 26.41
C THR A 105 -10.10 -15.61 25.88
N TRP A 106 -10.84 -15.81 24.81
CA TRP A 106 -11.63 -14.80 24.13
C TRP A 106 -13.13 -15.04 24.33
N THR A 107 -13.88 -13.98 24.63
CA THR A 107 -15.34 -14.00 24.69
C THR A 107 -15.87 -12.90 23.76
N ASP A 108 -16.71 -13.26 22.80
CA ASP A 108 -17.22 -12.33 21.78
C ASP A 108 -16.10 -11.51 21.09
N ASP A 109 -14.96 -12.18 20.82
CA ASP A 109 -13.75 -11.62 20.25
C ASP A 109 -13.09 -10.51 21.07
N GLU A 110 -13.33 -10.50 22.39
CA GLU A 110 -12.71 -9.59 23.34
C GLU A 110 -11.98 -10.33 24.47
N THR A 111 -10.96 -9.70 25.00
CA THR A 111 -10.23 -10.18 26.18
C THR A 111 -9.63 -9.02 26.98
N MET A 112 -9.40 -9.30 28.27
CA MET A 112 -8.60 -8.43 29.15
C MET A 112 -7.28 -9.13 29.46
N LEU A 113 -6.17 -8.45 29.17
CA LEU A 113 -4.83 -8.95 29.46
C LEU A 113 -3.99 -7.85 30.10
N ASP A 114 -3.39 -8.16 31.25
CA ASP A 114 -2.54 -7.22 32.00
C ASP A 114 -3.22 -5.85 32.27
N GLY A 115 -4.56 -5.83 32.44
CA GLY A 115 -5.37 -4.64 32.72
C GLY A 115 -5.74 -3.81 31.48
N ARG A 116 -5.42 -4.28 30.28
CA ARG A 116 -5.79 -3.66 29.00
C ARG A 116 -6.81 -4.50 28.27
N ARG A 117 -7.70 -3.84 27.52
CA ARG A 117 -8.73 -4.48 26.70
C ARG A 117 -8.22 -4.66 25.27
N TYR A 118 -8.48 -5.84 24.73
CA TYR A 118 -8.11 -6.19 23.36
C TYR A 118 -9.31 -6.77 22.62
N ARG A 119 -9.34 -6.53 21.30
CA ARG A 119 -10.27 -7.15 20.36
C ARG A 119 -9.48 -7.88 19.30
N ARG A 120 -9.98 -9.05 18.88
CA ARG A 120 -9.39 -9.76 17.74
C ARG A 120 -10.31 -9.72 16.52
N LEU A 121 -9.72 -9.84 15.34
CA LEU A 121 -10.42 -9.95 14.08
C LEU A 121 -9.78 -11.03 13.24
N ASN A 122 -10.59 -11.91 12.67
CA ASN A 122 -10.12 -12.93 11.74
C ASN A 122 -9.79 -12.31 10.37
N GLY A 123 -8.61 -12.58 9.83
CA GLY A 123 -8.15 -12.01 8.58
C GLY A 123 -9.06 -12.31 7.39
N ALA A 124 -9.58 -13.52 7.30
CA ALA A 124 -10.48 -13.94 6.21
C ALA A 124 -11.82 -13.17 6.18
N GLY A 125 -12.30 -12.70 7.34
CA GLY A 125 -13.54 -11.92 7.46
C GLY A 125 -13.33 -10.42 7.60
N ALA A 126 -12.08 -9.97 7.64
CA ALA A 126 -11.76 -8.59 8.00
C ALA A 126 -12.04 -7.60 6.89
N VAL A 127 -11.76 -7.96 5.66
CA VAL A 127 -11.87 -7.07 4.50
C VAL A 127 -12.74 -7.71 3.43
N THR A 128 -13.78 -7.01 3.02
CA THR A 128 -14.49 -7.37 1.80
C THR A 128 -13.75 -6.79 0.61
N ALA A 129 -13.06 -7.65 -0.14
CA ALA A 129 -12.34 -7.26 -1.33
C ALA A 129 -13.29 -6.61 -2.35
N THR A 130 -13.01 -5.37 -2.72
CA THR A 130 -13.43 -4.79 -3.99
C THR A 130 -12.19 -4.61 -4.85
N THR A 131 -12.34 -4.67 -6.16
CA THR A 131 -11.23 -4.60 -7.14
C THR A 131 -10.27 -3.42 -6.94
N ASP A 132 -10.71 -2.32 -6.32
CA ASP A 132 -9.89 -1.15 -6.06
C ASP A 132 -9.13 -1.19 -4.73
N ARG A 133 -9.39 -2.18 -3.88
CA ARG A 133 -8.85 -2.30 -2.53
C ARG A 133 -7.75 -3.33 -2.35
N GLU A 134 -7.57 -4.25 -3.28
CA GLU A 134 -6.54 -5.31 -3.21
C GLU A 134 -5.13 -4.76 -2.99
N GLN A 135 -4.91 -3.49 -3.35
CA GLN A 135 -3.63 -2.81 -3.16
C GLN A 135 -3.38 -2.33 -1.72
N HIS A 136 -4.41 -2.30 -0.87
CA HIS A 136 -4.35 -1.65 0.44
C HIS A 136 -4.39 -2.61 1.63
N TYR A 137 -4.74 -3.89 1.43
CA TYR A 137 -4.95 -4.85 2.51
C TYR A 137 -4.02 -6.05 2.43
N ARG A 138 -3.14 -6.21 3.42
CA ARG A 138 -2.09 -7.21 3.40
C ARG A 138 -2.49 -8.59 3.87
N TRP A 139 -3.55 -8.71 4.63
CA TRP A 139 -3.93 -9.97 5.25
C TRP A 139 -5.41 -10.31 5.05
N ALA A 140 -6.07 -9.68 4.08
CA ALA A 140 -7.47 -9.90 3.77
C ALA A 140 -7.82 -11.35 3.43
N ASP A 141 -6.86 -12.08 2.89
CA ASP A 141 -6.96 -13.48 2.48
C ASP A 141 -6.36 -14.47 3.49
N THR A 142 -5.84 -14.00 4.63
CA THR A 142 -5.28 -14.88 5.66
C THR A 142 -6.34 -15.40 6.63
N GLU A 143 -6.12 -16.57 7.18
CA GLU A 143 -6.95 -17.14 8.24
C GLU A 143 -6.46 -16.79 9.65
N ALA A 144 -5.38 -16.04 9.77
CA ALA A 144 -4.80 -15.64 11.04
C ALA A 144 -5.70 -14.65 11.79
N TRP A 145 -5.60 -14.65 13.10
CA TRP A 145 -6.22 -13.64 13.95
C TRP A 145 -5.30 -12.43 14.07
N HIS A 146 -5.89 -11.22 13.99
CA HIS A 146 -5.23 -9.96 14.29
C HIS A 146 -5.79 -9.37 15.58
N TYR A 147 -4.93 -8.76 16.37
CA TYR A 147 -5.22 -8.30 17.72
C TYR A 147 -5.09 -6.79 17.82
N PHE A 148 -6.10 -6.13 18.35
CA PHE A 148 -6.16 -4.67 18.47
C PHE A 148 -6.32 -4.26 19.92
N GLU A 149 -5.41 -3.43 20.42
CA GLU A 149 -5.56 -2.78 21.71
C GLU A 149 -6.61 -1.67 21.61
N TYR A 150 -7.45 -1.57 22.63
CA TYR A 150 -8.34 -0.43 22.80
C TYR A 150 -7.51 0.80 23.17
N ALA A 151 -7.62 1.86 22.37
CA ALA A 151 -7.01 3.15 22.65
C ALA A 151 -8.07 4.20 23.00
N PRO A 152 -7.75 5.17 23.88
CA PRO A 152 -8.62 6.31 24.11
C PRO A 152 -8.97 7.03 22.81
N MET A 153 -10.23 7.37 22.64
CA MET A 153 -10.68 8.15 21.47
C MET A 153 -10.40 9.63 21.69
N LYS A 154 -9.66 10.24 20.75
CA LYS A 154 -9.42 11.69 20.70
C LYS A 154 -10.55 12.36 19.94
N TRP A 155 -11.06 13.47 20.50
CA TRP A 155 -12.18 14.23 19.96
C TRP A 155 -11.81 15.68 19.77
N ARG A 156 -12.14 16.26 18.60
CA ARG A 156 -12.11 17.71 18.35
C ARG A 156 -13.36 18.34 18.90
N VAL A 157 -13.21 19.44 19.60
CA VAL A 157 -14.36 20.26 20.10
C VAL A 157 -14.84 21.16 18.99
N LEU A 158 -16.05 20.93 18.49
CA LEU A 158 -16.71 21.78 17.49
C LEU A 158 -17.46 22.95 18.12
N ARG A 159 -17.98 22.75 19.33
CA ARG A 159 -18.69 23.78 20.10
C ARG A 159 -18.66 23.39 21.58
N VAL A 160 -18.53 24.37 22.45
CA VAL A 160 -18.71 24.22 23.90
C VAL A 160 -19.55 25.37 24.41
N GLU A 161 -20.60 25.05 25.18
CA GLU A 161 -21.51 25.99 25.82
C GLU A 161 -21.70 25.56 27.29
N GLY A 162 -21.17 26.33 28.24
CA GLY A 162 -21.07 25.88 29.63
C GLY A 162 -20.26 24.58 29.73
N SER A 163 -20.82 23.54 30.34
CA SER A 163 -20.21 22.20 30.43
C SER A 163 -20.54 21.28 29.27
N VAL A 164 -21.40 21.68 28.36
CA VAL A 164 -21.85 20.85 27.25
C VAL A 164 -21.01 21.09 26.00
N ALA A 165 -20.37 20.03 25.47
CA ALA A 165 -19.51 20.09 24.30
C ALA A 165 -20.04 19.20 23.17
N LEU A 166 -20.08 19.75 21.94
CA LEU A 166 -20.23 18.98 20.71
C LEU A 166 -18.85 18.55 20.25
N LEU A 167 -18.65 17.25 20.13
CA LEU A 167 -17.39 16.60 19.84
C LEU A 167 -17.44 15.87 18.52
N LEU A 168 -16.36 15.88 17.77
CA LEU A 168 -16.14 15.11 16.54
C LEU A 168 -14.89 14.27 16.70
N ALA A 169 -14.97 12.97 16.41
CA ALA A 169 -13.79 12.09 16.50
C ALA A 169 -12.65 12.60 15.60
N ASP A 170 -11.43 12.61 16.12
CA ASP A 170 -10.24 13.06 15.36
C ASP A 170 -9.75 12.04 14.34
N ARG A 171 -10.15 10.79 14.51
CA ARG A 171 -9.89 9.67 13.57
C ARG A 171 -11.16 8.85 13.36
N MET A 172 -11.18 8.12 12.27
CA MET A 172 -12.25 7.15 11.98
C MET A 172 -11.96 5.86 12.74
N PRO A 173 -12.77 5.51 13.75
CA PRO A 173 -12.55 4.30 14.55
C PRO A 173 -12.95 3.03 13.81
N ASP A 174 -13.91 3.10 12.88
CA ASP A 174 -14.46 1.95 12.18
C ASP A 174 -15.05 2.31 10.81
N VAL A 175 -15.57 1.31 10.11
CA VAL A 175 -16.34 1.43 8.87
C VAL A 175 -17.74 0.84 9.05
N CYS A 176 -18.70 1.50 8.46
CA CYS A 176 -20.06 0.97 8.38
C CYS A 176 -20.74 1.55 7.13
N PRO A 177 -21.37 0.74 6.27
CA PRO A 177 -22.14 1.26 5.15
C PRO A 177 -23.30 2.08 5.68
N PHE A 178 -23.73 3.10 4.94
CA PHE A 178 -24.89 3.89 5.30
C PHE A 178 -26.14 3.00 5.47
N ASN A 179 -26.27 2.00 4.59
CA ASN A 179 -27.26 0.94 4.71
C ASN A 179 -26.76 -0.38 4.12
N SER A 180 -27.21 -1.51 4.63
CA SER A 180 -26.80 -2.86 4.17
C SER A 180 -27.40 -3.26 2.82
N GLU A 181 -28.50 -2.62 2.43
CA GLU A 181 -29.23 -2.89 1.19
C GLU A 181 -29.27 -1.66 0.30
N ALA A 182 -29.18 -1.86 -1.03
CA ALA A 182 -29.23 -0.80 -2.03
C ALA A 182 -30.68 -0.36 -2.30
N VAL A 183 -31.27 0.33 -1.32
CA VAL A 183 -32.64 0.84 -1.35
C VAL A 183 -32.68 2.33 -1.04
N ASP A 184 -33.78 2.99 -1.36
CA ASP A 184 -34.02 4.35 -0.91
C ASP A 184 -34.17 4.38 0.62
N VAL A 185 -33.26 5.07 1.29
CA VAL A 185 -33.21 5.15 2.75
C VAL A 185 -32.68 6.51 3.20
N CYS A 186 -33.32 7.11 4.20
CA CYS A 186 -32.83 8.34 4.83
C CYS A 186 -32.12 8.05 6.15
N TRP A 187 -31.54 9.10 6.76
CA TRP A 187 -30.80 8.97 8.02
C TRP A 187 -31.61 8.27 9.12
N GLU A 188 -32.86 8.64 9.32
CA GLU A 188 -33.72 8.07 10.34
C GLU A 188 -33.78 6.53 10.30
N GLN A 189 -33.74 5.97 9.10
CA GLN A 189 -33.92 4.53 8.82
C GLN A 189 -32.63 3.81 8.51
N SER A 190 -31.49 4.53 8.44
CA SER A 190 -30.24 3.98 8.00
C SER A 190 -29.65 2.95 8.99
N GLY A 191 -29.00 1.93 8.44
CA GLY A 191 -28.25 0.95 9.20
C GLY A 191 -27.11 1.59 9.99
N LEU A 192 -26.44 2.61 9.42
CA LEU A 192 -25.36 3.35 10.07
C LEU A 192 -25.85 4.03 11.37
N ARG A 193 -27.01 4.72 11.33
CA ARG A 193 -27.60 5.34 12.52
C ARG A 193 -27.92 4.31 13.61
N SER A 194 -28.52 3.19 13.21
CA SER A 194 -28.85 2.12 14.14
C SER A 194 -27.60 1.57 14.81
N TRP A 195 -26.56 1.27 14.05
CA TRP A 195 -25.28 0.76 14.53
C TRP A 195 -24.58 1.76 15.47
N LEU A 196 -24.56 3.05 15.13
CA LEU A 196 -23.94 4.10 15.95
C LEU A 196 -24.60 4.23 17.33
N ASN A 197 -25.95 4.10 17.39
CA ASN A 197 -26.72 4.26 18.62
C ASN A 197 -26.93 2.93 19.39
N SER A 198 -26.32 1.85 18.94
CA SER A 198 -26.32 0.54 19.63
C SER A 198 -24.89 0.00 19.79
N GLU A 199 -24.41 -0.79 18.85
CA GLU A 199 -23.13 -1.50 18.95
C GLU A 199 -21.93 -0.57 19.17
N PHE A 200 -21.82 0.51 18.39
CA PHE A 200 -20.72 1.45 18.56
C PHE A 200 -20.78 2.15 19.91
N HIS A 201 -21.96 2.65 20.29
CA HIS A 201 -22.16 3.34 21.56
C HIS A 201 -21.81 2.43 22.76
N ASP A 202 -22.26 1.16 22.73
CA ASP A 202 -22.02 0.22 23.82
C ASP A 202 -20.58 -0.27 23.87
N LEU A 203 -19.90 -0.33 22.74
CA LEU A 203 -18.50 -0.77 22.64
C LEU A 203 -17.51 0.34 23.03
N ALA A 204 -17.81 1.59 22.63
CA ALA A 204 -16.90 2.73 22.76
C ALA A 204 -16.93 3.38 24.13
N PHE A 205 -18.04 3.28 24.87
CA PHE A 205 -18.24 4.06 26.10
C PHE A 205 -18.63 3.19 27.28
N SER A 206 -18.01 3.45 28.42
CA SER A 206 -18.42 2.86 29.70
C SER A 206 -19.80 3.36 30.13
N THR A 207 -20.43 2.69 31.09
CA THR A 207 -21.76 3.09 31.61
C THR A 207 -21.76 4.52 32.14
N GLU A 208 -20.68 4.99 32.75
CA GLU A 208 -20.54 6.37 33.24
C GLU A 208 -20.44 7.37 32.06
N GLU A 209 -19.65 7.05 31.06
CA GLU A 209 -19.49 7.88 29.85
C GLU A 209 -20.80 7.92 29.06
N GLN A 210 -21.49 6.80 28.88
CA GLN A 210 -22.81 6.72 28.23
C GLN A 210 -23.84 7.62 28.92
N ALA A 211 -23.81 7.74 30.25
CA ALA A 211 -24.72 8.59 31.01
C ALA A 211 -24.42 10.09 30.85
N ALA A 212 -23.20 10.47 30.43
CA ALA A 212 -22.80 11.84 30.16
C ALA A 212 -23.07 12.26 28.71
N ILE A 213 -23.27 11.31 27.79
CA ILE A 213 -23.62 11.57 26.38
C ILE A 213 -25.09 12.01 26.33
N GLU A 214 -25.31 13.24 25.88
CA GLU A 214 -26.64 13.85 25.73
C GLU A 214 -27.34 13.31 24.48
N THR A 215 -28.67 13.18 24.57
CA THR A 215 -29.48 12.96 23.37
C THR A 215 -29.62 14.26 22.59
N THR A 216 -29.05 14.30 21.41
CA THR A 216 -29.01 15.49 20.54
C THR A 216 -30.16 15.50 19.55
N ASP A 217 -30.82 16.62 19.39
CA ASP A 217 -31.75 16.86 18.29
C ASP A 217 -30.96 17.10 17.00
N VAL A 218 -31.04 16.16 16.07
CA VAL A 218 -30.27 16.15 14.82
C VAL A 218 -31.18 16.51 13.66
N GLU A 219 -30.96 17.69 13.08
CA GLU A 219 -31.68 18.11 11.88
C GLU A 219 -31.11 17.45 10.63
N ASN A 220 -31.98 16.90 9.78
CA ASN A 220 -31.60 16.23 8.55
C ASN A 220 -32.03 17.08 7.33
N ALA A 221 -31.30 18.19 7.13
CA ALA A 221 -31.54 19.07 6.00
C ALA A 221 -31.39 18.33 4.65
N PRO A 222 -32.19 18.67 3.65
CA PRO A 222 -32.05 18.10 2.32
C PRO A 222 -30.71 18.48 1.69
N ASN A 223 -30.24 17.64 0.76
CA ASN A 223 -29.02 17.88 -0.02
C ASN A 223 -29.04 19.28 -0.64
N TYR A 224 -27.93 19.98 -0.52
CA TYR A 224 -27.81 21.39 -0.94
C TYR A 224 -28.05 21.59 -2.44
N TYR A 225 -27.50 20.72 -3.28
CA TYR A 225 -27.58 20.86 -4.74
C TYR A 225 -28.80 20.18 -5.36
N PHE A 226 -29.20 19.04 -4.84
CA PHE A 226 -30.21 18.20 -5.46
C PHE A 226 -31.56 18.29 -4.76
N GLY A 227 -31.62 18.86 -3.55
CA GLY A 227 -32.85 18.94 -2.78
C GLY A 227 -33.37 17.58 -2.30
N THR A 228 -32.59 16.51 -2.44
CA THR A 228 -32.94 15.16 -1.99
C THR A 228 -33.16 15.17 -0.48
N SER A 229 -34.31 14.65 -0.04
CA SER A 229 -34.66 14.56 1.38
C SER A 229 -33.71 13.63 2.12
N SER A 230 -33.22 14.05 3.28
CA SER A 230 -32.47 13.22 4.21
C SER A 230 -33.30 12.71 5.40
N GLY A 231 -34.63 12.87 5.29
CA GLY A 231 -35.59 12.42 6.30
C GLY A 231 -35.94 13.47 7.36
N PRO A 232 -36.79 13.10 8.33
CA PRO A 232 -37.14 13.98 9.44
C PRO A 232 -36.01 14.14 10.43
N ALA A 233 -36.09 15.16 11.30
CA ALA A 233 -35.19 15.32 12.44
C ALA A 233 -35.23 14.07 13.35
N THR A 234 -34.08 13.71 13.89
CA THR A 234 -33.91 12.55 14.76
C THR A 234 -33.33 12.94 16.13
N LYS A 235 -33.45 12.04 17.10
CA LYS A 235 -32.84 12.17 18.42
C LYS A 235 -31.77 11.09 18.52
N ASP A 236 -30.50 11.50 18.57
CA ASP A 236 -29.37 10.59 18.52
C ASP A 236 -28.37 10.88 19.65
N ARG A 237 -27.79 9.81 20.21
CA ARG A 237 -26.65 9.93 21.12
C ARG A 237 -25.34 10.02 20.36
N VAL A 238 -25.24 9.22 19.30
CA VAL A 238 -24.10 9.23 18.38
C VAL A 238 -24.61 9.41 16.96
N PHE A 239 -24.01 10.33 16.22
CA PHE A 239 -24.39 10.62 14.84
C PHE A 239 -23.17 10.98 14.01
N VAL A 240 -23.31 11.12 12.70
CA VAL A 240 -22.29 11.72 11.83
C VAL A 240 -22.77 13.09 11.38
N LEU A 241 -21.85 13.98 11.02
CA LEU A 241 -22.19 15.31 10.55
C LEU A 241 -22.96 15.25 9.22
N SER A 242 -23.85 16.20 8.98
CA SER A 242 -24.48 16.39 7.68
C SER A 242 -23.60 17.20 6.75
N GLU A 243 -23.94 17.18 5.47
CA GLU A 243 -23.37 18.11 4.50
C GLU A 243 -23.45 19.56 5.01
N ARG A 244 -24.56 19.96 5.62
CA ARG A 244 -24.77 21.32 6.14
C ARG A 244 -23.91 21.66 7.36
N ASP A 245 -23.55 20.70 8.17
CA ASP A 245 -22.64 20.94 9.31
C ASP A 245 -21.21 21.26 8.89
N ILE A 246 -20.83 20.86 7.68
CA ILE A 246 -19.47 21.00 7.14
C ILE A 246 -19.37 21.88 5.89
N PHE A 247 -20.51 22.30 5.33
CA PHE A 247 -20.60 23.01 4.05
C PHE A 247 -21.81 23.94 3.96
N ALA A 248 -21.66 25.08 3.27
CA ALA A 248 -22.71 26.01 2.87
C ALA A 248 -23.59 26.54 4.03
N SER A 249 -23.07 26.67 5.25
CA SER A 249 -23.82 27.12 6.40
C SER A 249 -22.98 27.93 7.40
N GLU A 250 -23.67 28.63 8.31
CA GLU A 250 -23.00 29.27 9.45
C GLU A 250 -22.48 28.23 10.46
N ALA A 251 -23.13 27.06 10.57
CA ALA A 251 -22.63 25.95 11.40
C ALA A 251 -21.26 25.48 10.92
N ALA A 252 -21.06 25.30 9.61
CA ALA A 252 -19.76 24.92 9.05
C ALA A 252 -18.66 25.92 9.48
N LYS A 253 -18.91 27.22 9.36
CA LYS A 253 -17.97 28.26 9.81
C LYS A 253 -17.70 28.20 11.31
N THR A 254 -18.75 28.04 12.11
CA THR A 254 -18.64 27.97 13.58
C THR A 254 -17.83 26.77 14.01
N TYR A 255 -17.95 25.64 13.33
CA TYR A 255 -17.22 24.41 13.61
C TYR A 255 -15.78 24.41 13.06
N GLY A 256 -15.42 25.46 12.32
CA GLY A 256 -14.08 25.62 11.77
C GLY A 256 -13.88 25.01 10.38
N PHE A 257 -14.95 24.65 9.67
CA PHE A 257 -14.88 24.15 8.30
C PHE A 257 -15.01 25.28 7.28
N TYR A 258 -14.38 25.11 6.13
CA TYR A 258 -14.59 26.03 5.02
C TYR A 258 -15.99 25.85 4.44
N PRO A 259 -16.81 26.90 4.33
CA PRO A 259 -18.21 26.76 3.89
C PRO A 259 -18.38 26.58 2.37
N GLY A 260 -17.31 26.60 1.59
CA GLY A 260 -17.33 26.39 0.13
C GLY A 260 -17.13 24.92 -0.24
N ASP A 261 -17.42 24.61 -1.52
CA ASP A 261 -17.30 23.29 -2.13
C ASP A 261 -15.89 23.03 -2.71
N GLU A 262 -14.96 23.92 -2.47
CA GLU A 262 -13.61 23.78 -3.00
C GLU A 262 -12.82 22.67 -2.34
N VAL A 263 -11.99 22.05 -3.17
CA VAL A 263 -11.06 21.00 -2.84
C VAL A 263 -10.00 21.49 -1.83
N ASN A 264 -9.56 20.61 -0.95
CA ASN A 264 -8.46 20.83 0.00
C ASN A 264 -8.80 21.54 1.31
N ASP A 265 -10.01 21.41 1.84
CA ASP A 265 -10.26 21.80 3.24
C ASP A 265 -9.59 20.79 4.19
N LYS A 266 -8.45 21.20 4.75
CA LYS A 266 -7.68 20.37 5.68
C LYS A 266 -8.47 20.00 6.94
N GLY A 267 -9.42 20.85 7.35
CA GLY A 267 -10.29 20.61 8.50
C GLY A 267 -11.19 19.38 8.35
N ARG A 268 -11.53 19.01 7.10
CA ARG A 268 -12.39 17.87 6.78
C ARG A 268 -11.62 16.57 6.53
N ARG A 269 -10.30 16.57 6.68
CA ARG A 269 -9.46 15.39 6.47
C ARG A 269 -9.35 14.57 7.74
N PHE A 270 -9.57 13.27 7.60
CA PHE A 270 -9.47 12.31 8.69
C PHE A 270 -8.74 11.05 8.23
N THR A 271 -8.06 10.41 9.16
CA THR A 271 -7.39 9.14 8.94
C THR A 271 -8.12 8.02 9.68
N ALA A 272 -8.12 6.82 9.10
CA ALA A 272 -8.64 5.64 9.77
C ALA A 272 -7.63 5.08 10.79
N THR A 273 -8.13 4.46 11.86
CA THR A 273 -7.32 3.64 12.77
C THR A 273 -6.87 2.36 12.06
N MET A 274 -5.91 1.62 12.62
CA MET A 274 -5.53 0.31 12.07
C MET A 274 -6.71 -0.66 12.07
N TYR A 275 -7.52 -0.63 13.13
CA TYR A 275 -8.74 -1.43 13.19
C TYR A 275 -9.72 -1.11 12.07
N ALA A 276 -9.99 0.18 11.83
CA ALA A 276 -10.89 0.60 10.74
C ALA A 276 -10.35 0.22 9.36
N LYS A 277 -9.04 0.33 9.13
CA LYS A 277 -8.38 -0.12 7.89
C LYS A 277 -8.57 -1.62 7.67
N CYS A 278 -8.37 -2.39 8.71
CA CYS A 278 -8.57 -3.82 8.69
C CYS A 278 -10.05 -4.19 8.41
N ARG A 279 -10.98 -3.41 8.93
CA ARG A 279 -12.42 -3.53 8.66
C ARG A 279 -12.82 -3.09 7.25
N GLY A 280 -11.91 -2.48 6.49
CA GLY A 280 -12.12 -2.13 5.09
C GLY A 280 -12.12 -0.63 4.77
N ALA A 281 -11.75 0.25 5.68
CA ALA A 281 -11.64 1.68 5.38
C ALA A 281 -10.66 1.91 4.23
N TRP A 282 -11.10 2.58 3.20
CA TRP A 282 -10.22 3.05 2.14
C TRP A 282 -9.32 4.19 2.68
N TRP A 283 -8.08 4.27 2.22
CA TRP A 283 -7.16 5.35 2.57
C TRP A 283 -6.28 5.72 1.36
N SER A 284 -5.87 6.97 1.32
CA SER A 284 -5.11 7.53 0.21
C SER A 284 -3.62 7.18 0.29
N SER A 285 -3.05 6.78 -0.83
CA SER A 285 -1.61 6.60 -1.03
C SER A 285 -0.93 7.79 -1.69
N LYS A 286 -1.66 8.89 -1.95
CA LYS A 286 -1.15 10.05 -2.69
C LYS A 286 -0.42 11.01 -1.75
N GLU A 287 0.68 11.59 -2.25
CA GLU A 287 1.36 12.69 -1.57
C GLU A 287 0.37 13.84 -1.25
N GLY A 288 0.46 14.40 -0.05
CA GLY A 288 -0.39 15.49 0.43
C GLY A 288 -1.76 15.07 0.97
N THR A 289 -2.20 13.83 0.72
CA THR A 289 -3.41 13.25 1.31
C THR A 289 -3.17 11.87 1.92
N LEU A 290 -1.92 11.48 2.03
CA LEU A 290 -1.51 10.15 2.49
C LEU A 290 -2.19 9.76 3.81
N GLY A 291 -2.77 8.55 3.83
CA GLY A 291 -3.49 8.00 4.97
C GLY A 291 -4.87 8.60 5.23
N ASN A 292 -5.25 9.68 4.56
CA ASN A 292 -6.62 10.19 4.66
C ASN A 292 -7.60 9.21 4.04
N SER A 293 -8.77 9.11 4.63
CA SER A 293 -9.82 8.18 4.23
C SER A 293 -11.08 8.93 3.79
N PHE A 294 -11.93 8.26 3.03
CA PHE A 294 -13.27 8.73 2.73
C PHE A 294 -14.20 8.51 3.92
N TRP A 295 -15.14 9.42 4.15
CA TRP A 295 -16.12 9.27 5.21
C TRP A 295 -17.52 9.75 4.82
N SER A 296 -18.52 9.01 5.26
CA SER A 296 -19.93 9.30 4.98
C SER A 296 -20.47 10.41 5.84
N THR A 297 -21.35 11.24 5.26
CA THR A 297 -22.21 12.17 6.02
C THR A 297 -23.58 11.54 6.22
N ARG A 298 -24.48 12.17 7.02
CA ARG A 298 -25.87 11.72 7.17
C ARG A 298 -26.82 12.27 6.08
N THR A 299 -26.31 13.04 5.13
CA THR A 299 -27.10 13.64 4.05
C THR A 299 -27.19 12.70 2.84
N ASN A 300 -28.38 12.48 2.31
CA ASN A 300 -28.54 11.74 1.06
C ASN A 300 -27.91 12.48 -0.12
N GLY A 301 -27.46 11.75 -1.13
CA GLY A 301 -26.85 12.28 -2.34
C GLY A 301 -27.84 12.71 -3.41
N TYR A 302 -27.56 12.39 -4.69
CA TYR A 302 -28.46 12.67 -5.82
C TYR A 302 -29.81 11.96 -5.70
N THR A 303 -29.84 10.76 -5.12
CA THR A 303 -31.04 10.00 -4.77
C THR A 303 -30.96 9.53 -3.32
N MET A 304 -32.08 9.02 -2.78
CA MET A 304 -32.07 8.43 -1.43
C MET A 304 -31.31 7.10 -1.34
N ALA A 305 -31.00 6.47 -2.46
CA ALA A 305 -30.09 5.31 -2.53
C ALA A 305 -28.60 5.69 -2.54
N ASN A 306 -28.28 6.99 -2.41
CA ASN A 306 -26.93 7.52 -2.30
C ASN A 306 -26.77 8.34 -1.02
N THR A 307 -25.58 8.31 -0.44
CA THR A 307 -25.17 9.19 0.68
C THR A 307 -24.04 10.11 0.23
N THR A 308 -24.04 11.38 0.66
CA THR A 308 -22.92 12.29 0.41
C THR A 308 -21.72 11.86 1.24
N PHE A 309 -20.54 12.14 0.77
CA PHE A 309 -19.30 11.80 1.46
C PHE A 309 -18.21 12.85 1.25
N VAL A 310 -17.19 12.81 2.10
CA VAL A 310 -16.01 13.65 2.01
C VAL A 310 -14.84 12.81 1.53
N GLY A 311 -14.09 13.32 0.55
CA GLY A 311 -12.91 12.70 -0.04
C GLY A 311 -11.65 12.87 0.82
N ASP A 312 -10.59 12.21 0.42
CA ASP A 312 -9.27 12.23 1.06
C ASP A 312 -8.61 13.62 1.07
N ALA A 313 -8.95 14.47 0.11
CA ALA A 313 -8.48 15.85 0.04
C ALA A 313 -9.35 16.83 0.83
N GLY A 314 -10.47 16.38 1.41
CA GLY A 314 -11.43 17.24 2.13
C GLY A 314 -12.50 17.88 1.24
N ASP A 315 -12.63 17.44 0.01
CA ASP A 315 -13.68 17.80 -0.94
C ASP A 315 -14.99 17.04 -0.65
N ILE A 316 -16.13 17.68 -0.95
CA ILE A 316 -17.44 17.09 -0.69
C ILE A 316 -18.04 16.56 -2.00
N TYR A 317 -18.39 15.29 -2.01
CA TYR A 317 -19.07 14.64 -3.11
C TYR A 317 -20.59 14.68 -2.91
N ASN A 318 -21.21 15.80 -3.32
CA ASN A 318 -22.64 16.08 -3.10
C ASN A 318 -23.57 15.12 -3.86
N ARG A 319 -23.11 14.57 -5.00
CA ARG A 319 -23.86 13.54 -5.72
C ARG A 319 -23.93 12.23 -4.92
N GLY A 320 -22.90 12.00 -4.10
CA GLY A 320 -22.81 10.86 -3.22
C GLY A 320 -22.43 9.55 -3.89
N ILE A 321 -22.37 8.53 -3.06
CA ILE A 321 -22.07 7.13 -3.42
C ILE A 321 -23.22 6.24 -2.96
N VAL A 322 -23.36 5.05 -3.54
CA VAL A 322 -24.40 4.10 -3.16
C VAL A 322 -24.37 3.79 -1.66
N VAL A 323 -25.53 3.73 -1.03
CA VAL A 323 -25.68 3.55 0.43
C VAL A 323 -25.05 2.26 0.98
N THR A 324 -24.80 1.26 0.11
CA THR A 324 -24.16 -0.01 0.46
C THR A 324 -22.64 0.02 0.38
N CYS A 325 -22.04 1.18 0.08
CA CYS A 325 -20.58 1.30 0.02
C CYS A 325 -19.99 1.00 1.40
N ASN A 326 -19.13 -0.02 1.46
CA ASN A 326 -18.61 -0.59 2.71
C ASN A 326 -17.15 -0.21 3.01
N ASP A 327 -16.57 0.76 2.29
CA ASP A 327 -15.21 1.27 2.50
C ASP A 327 -15.17 2.71 3.05
N MET A 328 -16.33 3.25 3.30
CA MET A 328 -16.47 4.56 3.91
C MET A 328 -16.19 4.47 5.41
N GLY A 329 -15.19 5.22 5.87
CA GLY A 329 -14.94 5.39 7.29
C GLY A 329 -16.08 6.18 7.96
N VAL A 330 -16.24 5.97 9.24
CA VAL A 330 -17.22 6.67 10.07
C VAL A 330 -16.49 7.69 10.94
N VAL A 331 -16.91 8.96 10.91
CA VAL A 331 -16.44 10.02 11.80
C VAL A 331 -17.58 10.36 12.76
N PRO A 332 -17.67 9.71 13.92
CA PRO A 332 -18.77 9.91 14.84
C PRO A 332 -18.69 11.28 15.52
N ALA A 333 -19.86 11.85 15.81
CA ALA A 333 -20.06 13.04 16.61
C ALA A 333 -20.98 12.73 17.80
N ILE A 334 -20.70 13.36 18.94
CA ILE A 334 -21.47 13.23 20.19
C ILE A 334 -21.61 14.59 20.88
N THR A 335 -22.65 14.75 21.65
CA THR A 335 -22.76 15.86 22.61
C THR A 335 -22.57 15.31 24.03
N VAL A 336 -21.63 15.89 24.79
CA VAL A 336 -21.26 15.39 26.13
C VAL A 336 -21.35 16.50 27.14
N ASP A 337 -21.97 16.24 28.30
CA ASP A 337 -21.85 17.09 29.46
C ASP A 337 -20.57 16.73 30.24
N LEU A 338 -19.53 17.52 30.02
CA LEU A 338 -18.20 17.35 30.58
C LEU A 338 -18.16 17.47 32.13
N SER A 339 -19.21 17.98 32.74
CA SER A 339 -19.33 18.01 34.21
C SER A 339 -19.76 16.69 34.82
N ARG A 340 -20.23 15.73 34.00
CA ARG A 340 -20.84 14.47 34.45
C ARG A 340 -19.98 13.23 34.22
N CYS A 341 -18.78 13.40 33.64
CA CYS A 341 -17.91 12.29 33.31
C CYS A 341 -16.44 12.64 33.54
N THR A 342 -15.62 11.60 33.54
CA THR A 342 -14.16 11.76 33.51
C THR A 342 -13.70 11.85 32.05
N TRP A 343 -12.91 12.86 31.76
CA TRP A 343 -12.27 13.10 30.46
C TRP A 343 -10.89 13.70 30.68
N LYS A 344 -10.04 13.66 29.66
CA LYS A 344 -8.68 14.19 29.71
C LYS A 344 -8.47 15.19 28.58
N LYS A 345 -8.03 16.41 28.90
CA LYS A 345 -7.58 17.36 27.88
C LYS A 345 -6.27 16.86 27.27
N VAL A 346 -6.21 16.86 25.94
CA VAL A 346 -5.02 16.49 25.16
C VAL A 346 -4.65 17.60 24.19
N ASP A 347 -3.55 17.42 23.46
CA ASP A 347 -3.03 18.41 22.53
C ASP A 347 -4.06 18.79 21.47
N ASP A 348 -4.17 20.08 21.25
CA ASP A 348 -5.06 20.67 20.26
C ASP A 348 -4.67 20.21 18.85
N VAL A 349 -5.64 20.16 17.93
CA VAL A 349 -5.42 19.87 16.52
C VAL A 349 -5.46 21.16 15.71
N VAL A 350 -4.44 21.39 14.90
CA VAL A 350 -4.35 22.55 13.99
C VAL A 350 -4.61 22.06 12.56
N SER A 351 -5.46 22.75 11.82
CA SER A 351 -5.85 22.33 10.46
C SER A 351 -4.67 22.25 9.49
N THR A 352 -3.62 23.06 9.70
CA THR A 352 -2.40 23.02 8.87
C THR A 352 -1.51 21.83 9.16
N ASP A 353 -1.67 21.21 10.32
CA ASP A 353 -0.84 20.08 10.79
C ASP A 353 -1.50 18.71 10.59
N VAL A 354 -2.71 18.65 10.04
CA VAL A 354 -3.50 17.42 9.92
C VAL A 354 -2.77 16.27 9.18
N ASN A 355 -1.78 16.58 8.33
CA ASN A 355 -0.97 15.56 7.65
C ASN A 355 0.53 15.66 8.02
N LYS A 356 0.91 16.50 8.96
CA LYS A 356 2.32 16.78 9.28
C LYS A 356 2.99 15.59 9.98
N GLU A 357 2.29 14.95 10.91
CA GLU A 357 2.78 13.76 11.61
C GLU A 357 2.95 12.55 10.69
N GLN A 358 2.17 12.48 9.60
CA GLN A 358 2.27 11.41 8.60
C GLN A 358 3.48 11.59 7.69
N SER A 359 3.82 12.83 7.34
CA SER A 359 4.99 13.10 6.49
C SER A 359 6.31 12.97 7.27
N GLU A 360 6.32 13.23 8.55
CA GLU A 360 7.51 13.08 9.41
C GLU A 360 7.74 11.63 9.85
N GLY A 361 6.69 10.83 10.03
CA GLY A 361 6.78 9.40 10.34
C GLY A 361 7.10 8.52 9.15
N LEU A 362 6.80 8.97 7.92
CA LEU A 362 7.03 8.20 6.68
C LEU A 362 8.47 8.27 6.16
N HIS A 363 9.30 9.14 6.68
CA HIS A 363 10.75 9.14 6.41
C HIS A 363 11.53 8.15 7.27
N GLN A 364 10.87 7.31 8.07
CA GLN A 364 11.55 6.22 8.75
C GLN A 364 11.96 5.16 7.73
N GLU A 365 13.25 4.84 7.75
CA GLU A 365 13.87 3.76 6.98
C GLU A 365 13.14 2.43 7.25
N TYR A 366 12.37 1.97 6.28
CA TYR A 366 11.60 0.74 6.42
C TYR A 366 12.34 -0.46 5.87
N TYR A 367 12.75 -1.33 6.74
CA TYR A 367 13.03 -2.72 6.36
C TYR A 367 11.71 -3.49 6.27
N THR A 368 11.51 -4.16 5.14
CA THR A 368 10.27 -4.87 4.83
C THR A 368 10.12 -6.24 5.53
N GLY A 369 10.99 -6.63 6.45
CA GLY A 369 10.96 -7.92 7.15
C GLY A 369 12.04 -8.07 8.19
N ASP A 370 12.20 -9.30 8.68
CA ASP A 370 13.18 -9.67 9.68
C ASP A 370 14.61 -9.48 9.17
N ALA A 371 15.53 -9.49 10.11
CA ALA A 371 16.97 -9.55 9.88
C ALA A 371 17.53 -10.93 10.30
N TYR A 372 18.65 -11.32 9.71
CA TYR A 372 19.44 -12.47 10.13
C TYR A 372 20.92 -12.08 10.14
N GLY A 373 21.49 -11.81 11.31
CA GLY A 373 22.81 -11.23 11.44
C GLY A 373 22.88 -9.86 10.75
N GLU A 374 23.80 -9.72 9.80
CA GLU A 374 23.94 -8.49 8.99
C GLU A 374 23.03 -8.46 7.74
N LEU A 375 22.35 -9.56 7.44
CA LEU A 375 21.41 -9.63 6.35
C LEU A 375 20.07 -9.02 6.75
N GLN A 376 19.48 -8.23 5.86
CA GLN A 376 18.22 -7.53 6.08
C GLN A 376 17.23 -7.87 4.96
N SER A 377 15.96 -7.95 5.30
CA SER A 377 14.89 -7.84 4.30
C SER A 377 15.01 -6.51 3.54
N PRO A 378 14.36 -6.32 2.39
CA PRO A 378 14.50 -5.09 1.62
C PRO A 378 14.25 -3.84 2.45
N TRP A 379 15.08 -2.82 2.24
CA TRP A 379 14.84 -1.47 2.70
C TRP A 379 14.22 -0.66 1.56
N VAL A 380 13.19 0.13 1.86
CA VAL A 380 12.47 0.95 0.88
C VAL A 380 12.38 2.40 1.37
N SER A 381 12.79 3.37 0.53
CA SER A 381 12.85 4.79 0.93
C SER A 381 11.47 5.41 1.15
N ASP A 382 10.54 5.12 0.27
CA ASP A 382 9.15 5.57 0.31
C ASP A 382 8.30 4.59 -0.51
N PRO A 383 7.71 3.60 0.15
CA PRO A 383 7.03 2.51 -0.54
C PRO A 383 5.76 2.91 -1.30
N LEU A 384 5.25 4.11 -1.07
CA LEU A 384 4.03 4.62 -1.70
C LEU A 384 4.30 5.51 -2.90
N THR A 385 5.53 5.98 -3.05
CA THR A 385 5.90 6.87 -4.15
C THR A 385 6.37 6.05 -5.33
N PHE A 386 5.79 6.28 -6.49
CA PHE A 386 6.33 5.82 -7.76
C PHE A 386 7.79 6.27 -7.91
N GLY A 387 8.68 5.31 -8.18
CA GLY A 387 10.11 5.58 -8.24
C GLY A 387 10.83 5.53 -6.89
N HIS A 388 10.23 4.95 -5.86
CA HIS A 388 10.91 4.70 -4.59
C HIS A 388 12.24 3.97 -4.79
N VAL A 389 13.18 4.22 -3.91
CA VAL A 389 14.47 3.52 -3.91
C VAL A 389 14.36 2.29 -3.02
N THR A 390 14.67 1.14 -3.57
CA THR A 390 14.79 -0.11 -2.81
C THR A 390 16.26 -0.50 -2.69
N ARG A 391 16.67 -0.97 -1.51
CA ARG A 391 17.96 -1.58 -1.28
C ARG A 391 17.77 -3.00 -0.76
N TRP A 392 18.37 -3.97 -1.46
CA TRP A 392 18.38 -5.37 -1.05
C TRP A 392 19.73 -5.74 -0.46
N SER A 393 19.73 -6.39 0.69
CA SER A 393 20.87 -7.21 1.12
C SER A 393 21.07 -8.35 0.14
N CYS A 394 22.30 -8.71 -0.13
CA CYS A 394 22.62 -9.75 -1.10
C CYS A 394 23.59 -10.78 -0.54
N LEU A 395 23.55 -11.98 -1.11
CA LEU A 395 24.48 -13.04 -0.82
C LEU A 395 24.87 -13.80 -2.09
N TRP A 396 26.02 -14.49 -2.00
CA TRP A 396 26.49 -15.44 -2.99
C TRP A 396 26.09 -16.85 -2.56
N PHE A 397 25.44 -17.59 -3.47
CA PHE A 397 25.03 -18.97 -3.23
C PHE A 397 24.83 -19.70 -4.57
N GLY A 398 25.47 -20.87 -4.75
CA GLY A 398 25.53 -21.57 -6.02
C GLY A 398 26.40 -20.89 -7.08
N ALA A 399 26.52 -21.50 -8.22
CA ALA A 399 27.30 -21.00 -9.36
C ALA A 399 26.66 -21.43 -10.69
N TYR A 400 26.78 -20.59 -11.73
CA TYR A 400 26.20 -20.87 -13.05
C TYR A 400 27.13 -20.39 -14.18
N PRO A 401 27.11 -20.98 -15.37
CA PRO A 401 27.81 -20.47 -16.53
C PRO A 401 27.44 -19.00 -16.77
N THR A 402 28.43 -18.12 -16.87
CA THR A 402 28.15 -16.67 -16.89
C THR A 402 29.06 -15.89 -17.82
N SER A 403 30.37 -16.01 -17.61
CA SER A 403 31.37 -15.19 -18.29
C SER A 403 32.00 -15.94 -19.46
N GLU A 404 31.90 -15.37 -20.66
CA GLU A 404 32.49 -15.97 -21.87
C GLU A 404 34.02 -15.81 -21.87
N VAL A 405 34.72 -16.90 -22.15
CA VAL A 405 36.18 -16.90 -22.39
C VAL A 405 36.42 -16.77 -23.88
N VAL A 406 37.13 -15.74 -24.31
CA VAL A 406 37.41 -15.44 -25.71
C VAL A 406 38.90 -15.29 -25.97
N GLY A 407 39.35 -15.69 -27.19
CA GLY A 407 40.70 -15.48 -27.64
C GLY A 407 40.97 -14.03 -28.06
N SER A 408 39.93 -13.32 -28.52
CA SER A 408 39.99 -11.90 -28.86
C SER A 408 38.71 -11.18 -28.44
N ALA A 409 38.77 -9.85 -28.34
CA ALA A 409 37.63 -9.04 -27.94
C ALA A 409 36.40 -9.12 -28.90
N PHE A 410 36.61 -9.61 -30.12
CA PHE A 410 35.55 -9.63 -31.16
C PHE A 410 34.79 -10.95 -31.21
N ASP A 411 35.14 -11.92 -30.35
CA ASP A 411 34.51 -13.25 -30.37
C ASP A 411 33.33 -13.35 -29.39
N ALA A 412 33.10 -12.31 -28.57
CA ALA A 412 31.99 -12.30 -27.60
C ALA A 412 30.62 -12.15 -28.29
N VAL A 413 29.59 -12.69 -27.65
CA VAL A 413 28.19 -12.64 -28.12
C VAL A 413 27.73 -11.22 -28.42
N ASP A 414 28.08 -10.27 -27.55
CA ASP A 414 27.61 -8.91 -27.65
C ASP A 414 28.58 -7.94 -26.98
N ASP A 415 28.86 -6.81 -27.67
CA ASP A 415 29.72 -5.75 -27.19
C ASP A 415 28.96 -4.53 -26.62
N PHE A 416 27.61 -4.50 -26.73
CA PHE A 416 26.83 -3.33 -26.38
C PHE A 416 26.24 -3.33 -24.97
N ALA A 417 26.00 -4.51 -24.42
CA ALA A 417 25.31 -4.65 -23.13
C ALA A 417 26.07 -5.56 -22.14
N LEU A 418 27.39 -5.45 -22.19
CA LEU A 418 28.28 -6.19 -21.30
C LEU A 418 28.43 -5.49 -19.97
N ASN A 419 28.52 -6.28 -18.89
CA ASN A 419 28.91 -5.82 -17.58
C ASN A 419 30.39 -6.18 -17.35
N GLU A 420 31.02 -5.52 -16.39
CA GLU A 420 32.39 -5.83 -15.98
C GLU A 420 32.52 -7.32 -15.63
N GLY A 421 33.53 -7.99 -16.18
CA GLY A 421 33.80 -9.40 -15.96
C GLY A 421 32.94 -10.40 -16.74
N GLU A 422 32.03 -9.96 -17.59
CA GLU A 422 31.24 -10.89 -18.44
C GLU A 422 32.08 -11.49 -19.58
N VAL A 423 33.14 -10.84 -20.00
CA VAL A 423 34.06 -11.37 -20.99
C VAL A 423 35.46 -11.53 -20.35
N ILE A 424 35.99 -12.73 -20.46
CA ILE A 424 37.36 -13.08 -20.04
C ILE A 424 38.19 -13.19 -21.29
N GLN A 425 38.93 -12.14 -21.64
CA GLN A 425 39.84 -12.14 -22.79
C GLN A 425 41.16 -12.78 -22.40
N ASP A 426 41.31 -14.08 -22.67
CA ASP A 426 42.51 -14.85 -22.39
C ASP A 426 42.74 -15.89 -23.47
N ALA A 427 43.64 -15.60 -24.42
CA ALA A 427 43.93 -16.46 -25.54
C ALA A 427 44.54 -17.81 -25.13
N ALA A 428 45.36 -17.82 -24.06
CA ALA A 428 45.97 -19.05 -23.59
C ALA A 428 44.96 -19.98 -22.91
N LEU A 429 44.05 -19.42 -22.12
CA LEU A 429 42.94 -20.16 -21.53
C LEU A 429 41.98 -20.67 -22.62
N TYR A 430 41.66 -19.85 -23.61
CA TYR A 430 40.82 -20.23 -24.74
C TYR A 430 41.40 -21.45 -25.49
N GLU A 431 42.71 -21.46 -25.83
CA GLU A 431 43.39 -22.60 -26.45
C GLU A 431 43.34 -23.85 -25.56
N LYS A 432 43.51 -23.71 -24.24
CA LYS A 432 43.39 -24.85 -23.32
C LYS A 432 41.96 -25.42 -23.31
N LEU A 433 40.95 -24.59 -23.32
CA LEU A 433 39.56 -25.01 -23.37
C LEU A 433 39.20 -25.70 -24.68
N GLN A 434 39.72 -25.24 -25.81
CA GLN A 434 39.59 -25.94 -27.11
C GLN A 434 40.18 -27.35 -27.08
N ALA A 435 41.26 -27.54 -26.37
CA ALA A 435 41.95 -28.82 -26.26
C ALA A 435 41.42 -29.71 -25.09
N ALA A 436 40.60 -29.19 -24.21
CA ALA A 436 40.09 -29.89 -23.03
C ALA A 436 39.16 -31.07 -23.38
N SER A 437 39.06 -32.04 -22.46
CA SER A 437 38.08 -33.09 -22.50
C SER A 437 36.77 -32.62 -21.86
N TRP A 438 35.64 -32.81 -22.54
CA TRP A 438 34.32 -32.35 -22.11
C TRP A 438 33.41 -33.53 -21.83
N ILE A 439 32.65 -33.48 -20.74
CA ILE A 439 31.60 -34.43 -20.38
C ILE A 439 30.30 -33.66 -20.27
N ASP A 440 29.30 -33.99 -21.03
CA ASP A 440 28.00 -33.28 -21.08
C ASP A 440 28.16 -31.78 -21.26
N ASP A 441 29.15 -31.36 -22.08
CA ASP A 441 29.53 -29.96 -22.31
C ASP A 441 30.06 -29.18 -21.08
N ASP A 442 30.45 -29.89 -20.01
CA ASP A 442 31.12 -29.33 -18.83
C ASP A 442 32.54 -29.88 -18.70
N THR A 443 33.43 -29.06 -18.16
CA THR A 443 34.82 -29.44 -17.83
C THR A 443 35.30 -28.64 -16.62
N GLU A 444 36.32 -29.19 -15.96
CA GLU A 444 37.09 -28.50 -14.93
C GLU A 444 38.51 -28.30 -15.40
N LEU A 445 39.02 -27.07 -15.35
CA LEU A 445 40.38 -26.72 -15.70
C LEU A 445 40.96 -25.78 -14.65
N ASP A 446 42.14 -26.19 -14.11
CA ASP A 446 42.83 -25.44 -13.08
C ASP A 446 41.96 -25.11 -11.84
N GLY A 447 40.99 -25.99 -11.48
CA GLY A 447 40.07 -25.83 -10.35
C GLY A 447 38.88 -24.90 -10.64
N GLN A 448 38.68 -24.50 -11.88
CA GLN A 448 37.55 -23.69 -12.33
C GLN A 448 36.66 -24.49 -13.27
N HIS A 449 35.36 -24.45 -13.05
CA HIS A 449 34.36 -25.08 -13.92
C HIS A 449 34.04 -24.21 -15.14
N TYR A 450 33.86 -24.88 -16.29
CA TYR A 450 33.49 -24.28 -17.56
C TYR A 450 32.41 -25.08 -18.22
N HIS A 451 31.52 -24.38 -18.91
CA HIS A 451 30.50 -24.94 -19.81
C HIS A 451 30.77 -24.48 -21.23
N ARG A 452 30.62 -25.37 -22.20
CA ARG A 452 30.69 -24.99 -23.63
C ARG A 452 29.33 -25.06 -24.29
N MET A 453 29.14 -24.21 -25.29
CA MET A 453 27.95 -24.19 -26.11
C MET A 453 28.36 -24.11 -27.58
N ASN A 454 27.70 -24.89 -28.40
CA ASN A 454 27.86 -24.83 -29.85
C ASN A 454 27.14 -23.59 -30.40
N GLY A 455 27.83 -22.74 -31.15
CA GLY A 455 27.31 -21.52 -31.69
C GLY A 455 26.09 -21.69 -32.59
N ALA A 456 26.02 -22.79 -33.36
CA ALA A 456 24.90 -23.05 -34.24
C ALA A 456 23.58 -23.35 -33.49
N GLY A 457 23.67 -23.86 -32.27
CA GLY A 457 22.50 -24.14 -31.40
C GLY A 457 22.26 -23.14 -30.29
N ALA A 458 23.12 -22.11 -30.20
CA ALA A 458 23.12 -21.20 -29.08
C ALA A 458 21.96 -20.22 -29.13
N VAL A 459 21.55 -19.75 -30.28
CA VAL A 459 20.52 -18.74 -30.45
C VAL A 459 19.44 -19.27 -31.41
N THR A 460 18.21 -19.30 -30.93
CA THR A 460 17.07 -19.52 -31.81
C THR A 460 16.73 -18.18 -32.46
N ALA A 461 16.97 -18.09 -33.78
CA ALA A 461 16.72 -16.90 -34.54
C ALA A 461 15.23 -16.52 -34.52
N SER A 462 14.87 -15.42 -33.87
CA SER A 462 13.65 -14.71 -34.21
C SER A 462 14.00 -13.47 -35.02
N VAL A 463 13.09 -13.06 -35.89
CA VAL A 463 13.29 -11.97 -36.89
C VAL A 463 13.79 -10.65 -36.27
N ASN A 464 13.62 -10.45 -34.97
CA ASN A 464 14.03 -9.23 -34.26
C ASN A 464 15.39 -9.34 -33.53
N ARG A 465 16.07 -10.49 -33.62
CA ARG A 465 17.33 -10.75 -32.90
C ARG A 465 18.58 -10.67 -33.76
N ASP A 466 18.44 -10.65 -35.07
CA ASP A 466 19.56 -10.72 -36.02
C ASP A 466 20.61 -9.64 -35.80
N ASN A 467 20.25 -8.53 -35.13
CA ASN A 467 21.17 -7.44 -34.81
C ASN A 467 21.91 -7.57 -33.47
N HIS A 468 21.56 -8.57 -32.67
CA HIS A 468 22.04 -8.66 -31.28
C HIS A 468 23.07 -9.77 -31.07
N TYR A 469 23.22 -10.71 -32.02
CA TYR A 469 24.04 -11.89 -31.83
C TYR A 469 25.08 -11.99 -32.95
N ARG A 470 26.36 -11.81 -32.63
CA ARG A 470 27.44 -11.79 -33.63
C ARG A 470 27.88 -13.17 -34.09
N TRP A 471 27.66 -14.21 -33.30
CA TRP A 471 28.12 -15.56 -33.61
C TRP A 471 27.01 -16.60 -33.68
N ALA A 472 25.76 -16.18 -33.78
CA ALA A 472 24.60 -17.09 -33.90
C ALA A 472 24.70 -18.06 -35.08
N ASP A 473 25.38 -17.68 -36.15
CA ASP A 473 25.61 -18.45 -37.37
C ASP A 473 26.90 -19.28 -37.34
N THR A 474 27.72 -19.17 -36.30
CA THR A 474 28.98 -19.90 -36.18
C THR A 474 28.75 -21.35 -35.77
N LYS A 475 29.65 -22.23 -36.17
CA LYS A 475 29.65 -23.64 -35.77
C LYS A 475 30.68 -23.98 -34.70
N GLN A 476 31.33 -22.96 -34.15
CA GLN A 476 32.36 -23.13 -33.14
C GLN A 476 31.73 -23.19 -31.72
N TYR A 477 32.46 -23.78 -30.80
CA TYR A 477 32.09 -23.74 -29.41
C TYR A 477 32.47 -22.40 -28.78
N HIS A 478 31.59 -21.91 -27.91
CA HIS A 478 31.83 -20.81 -27.00
C HIS A 478 31.93 -21.37 -25.58
N TYR A 479 32.81 -20.79 -24.77
CA TYR A 479 33.20 -21.31 -23.46
C TYR A 479 32.83 -20.34 -22.37
N PHE A 480 32.10 -20.80 -21.37
CA PHE A 480 31.59 -19.96 -20.27
C PHE A 480 32.17 -20.46 -18.94
N ALA A 481 32.85 -19.57 -18.22
CA ALA A 481 33.24 -19.84 -16.86
C ALA A 481 32.05 -19.77 -15.90
N TYR A 482 31.95 -20.74 -15.00
CA TYR A 482 31.00 -20.67 -13.90
C TYR A 482 31.44 -19.54 -12.95
N LYS A 483 30.46 -18.71 -12.55
CA LYS A 483 30.62 -17.66 -11.55
C LYS A 483 29.62 -17.85 -10.43
N PRO A 484 29.95 -17.46 -9.18
CA PRO A 484 28.99 -17.46 -8.09
C PRO A 484 27.74 -16.67 -8.46
N MET A 485 26.58 -17.21 -8.14
CA MET A 485 25.31 -16.53 -8.34
C MET A 485 25.06 -15.55 -7.19
N LYS A 486 24.78 -14.30 -7.55
CA LYS A 486 24.35 -13.26 -6.62
C LYS A 486 22.86 -13.29 -6.48
N TRP A 487 22.37 -13.21 -5.24
CA TRP A 487 20.95 -13.23 -4.92
C TRP A 487 20.57 -12.01 -4.11
N ARG A 488 19.47 -11.37 -4.46
CA ARG A 488 18.81 -10.35 -3.65
C ARG A 488 17.93 -11.04 -2.62
N ILE A 489 18.01 -10.63 -1.37
CA ILE A 489 17.12 -11.10 -0.33
C ILE A 489 15.82 -10.33 -0.46
N VAL A 490 14.72 -11.01 -0.82
CA VAL A 490 13.39 -10.41 -0.96
C VAL A 490 12.55 -10.62 0.31
N LYS A 491 12.93 -11.56 1.18
CA LYS A 491 12.27 -11.78 2.46
C LYS A 491 13.16 -12.59 3.40
N ILE A 492 13.19 -12.20 4.68
CA ILE A 492 13.71 -13.03 5.77
C ILE A 492 12.57 -13.31 6.75
N ARG A 493 12.50 -14.54 7.21
CA ARG A 493 11.59 -14.95 8.28
C ARG A 493 12.32 -15.98 9.17
N GLY A 494 12.74 -15.53 10.36
CA GLY A 494 13.63 -16.31 11.23
C GLY A 494 14.95 -16.64 10.54
N ASN A 495 15.29 -17.93 10.42
CA ASN A 495 16.49 -18.41 9.73
C ASN A 495 16.26 -18.73 8.23
N LYS A 496 15.11 -18.41 7.67
CA LYS A 496 14.81 -18.66 6.25
C LYS A 496 14.85 -17.37 5.46
N ALA A 497 15.53 -17.40 4.33
CA ALA A 497 15.58 -16.28 3.37
C ALA A 497 15.00 -16.70 2.03
N THR A 498 14.03 -15.94 1.52
CA THR A 498 13.60 -16.04 0.13
C THR A 498 14.49 -15.13 -0.70
N LEU A 499 15.08 -15.70 -1.72
CA LEU A 499 16.10 -15.11 -2.58
C LEU A 499 15.58 -15.00 -4.01
N LEU A 500 15.89 -13.89 -4.66
CA LEU A 500 15.67 -13.66 -6.08
C LEU A 500 17.01 -13.44 -6.76
N ALA A 501 17.28 -14.13 -7.86
CA ALA A 501 18.55 -13.96 -8.57
C ALA A 501 18.76 -12.48 -8.96
N ASP A 502 19.98 -11.96 -8.79
CA ASP A 502 20.31 -10.57 -9.15
C ASP A 502 20.39 -10.37 -10.67
N ARG A 503 20.65 -11.46 -11.39
CA ARG A 503 20.66 -11.50 -12.85
C ARG A 503 19.94 -12.77 -13.34
N MET A 504 19.44 -12.72 -14.53
CA MET A 504 18.82 -13.87 -15.20
C MET A 504 19.92 -14.77 -15.75
N PRO A 505 20.12 -15.96 -15.19
CA PRO A 505 21.22 -16.84 -15.56
C PRO A 505 21.01 -17.57 -16.89
N ASP A 506 19.76 -17.78 -17.31
CA ASP A 506 19.43 -18.58 -18.49
C ASP A 506 18.17 -18.08 -19.19
N CYS A 507 17.87 -18.67 -20.33
CA CYS A 507 16.66 -18.46 -21.12
C CYS A 507 16.01 -19.82 -21.42
N HIS A 508 14.73 -19.96 -21.10
CA HIS A 508 13.98 -21.18 -21.29
C HIS A 508 12.51 -20.88 -21.56
N ARG A 509 11.88 -21.65 -22.46
CA ARG A 509 10.43 -21.53 -22.72
C ARG A 509 9.64 -21.89 -21.47
N PHE A 510 8.49 -21.26 -21.32
CA PHE A 510 7.54 -21.66 -20.28
C PHE A 510 7.03 -23.09 -20.53
N HIS A 511 6.71 -23.39 -21.81
CA HIS A 511 6.32 -24.71 -22.27
C HIS A 511 6.82 -24.96 -23.69
N GLU A 512 7.19 -26.20 -24.00
CA GLU A 512 7.77 -26.54 -25.31
C GLU A 512 6.73 -26.57 -26.47
N HIS A 513 5.45 -26.77 -26.13
CA HIS A 513 4.36 -26.88 -27.09
C HIS A 513 3.39 -25.72 -26.97
N ASP A 514 2.82 -25.27 -28.10
CA ASP A 514 1.78 -24.23 -28.15
C ASP A 514 0.42 -24.83 -27.77
N GLU A 515 0.29 -25.14 -26.48
CA GLU A 515 -0.93 -25.68 -25.88
C GLU A 515 -1.22 -25.06 -24.52
N ALA A 516 -2.46 -25.20 -24.05
CA ALA A 516 -2.86 -24.70 -22.77
C ALA A 516 -2.11 -25.41 -21.64
N THR A 517 -1.39 -24.66 -20.84
CA THR A 517 -0.64 -25.14 -19.67
C THR A 517 -0.72 -24.16 -18.51
N ASN A 518 -0.25 -24.55 -17.35
CA ASN A 518 -0.09 -23.70 -16.19
C ASN A 518 1.21 -24.02 -15.46
N TRP A 519 1.56 -23.25 -14.44
CA TRP A 519 2.82 -23.44 -13.72
C TRP A 519 3.03 -24.88 -13.25
N SER A 520 1.99 -25.52 -12.70
CA SER A 520 2.12 -26.86 -12.15
C SER A 520 2.53 -27.92 -13.18
N GLN A 521 2.26 -27.67 -14.47
CA GLN A 521 2.48 -28.57 -15.61
C GLN A 521 3.56 -28.08 -16.58
N SER A 522 4.14 -26.87 -16.34
CA SER A 522 5.08 -26.27 -17.28
C SER A 522 6.42 -26.99 -17.33
N ASP A 523 7.03 -27.04 -18.51
CA ASP A 523 8.38 -27.56 -18.69
C ASP A 523 9.42 -26.72 -17.99
N LEU A 524 9.20 -25.39 -17.90
CA LEU A 524 10.04 -24.49 -17.15
C LEU A 524 10.14 -24.87 -15.67
N ARG A 525 9.02 -25.19 -15.03
CA ARG A 525 9.01 -25.63 -13.62
C ARG A 525 9.81 -26.94 -13.45
N GLN A 526 9.60 -27.88 -14.34
CA GLN A 526 10.30 -29.17 -14.32
C GLN A 526 11.80 -28.97 -14.51
N TRP A 527 12.20 -28.17 -15.49
CA TRP A 527 13.60 -27.83 -15.76
C TRP A 527 14.27 -27.13 -14.58
N LEU A 528 13.59 -26.12 -13.96
CA LEU A 528 14.11 -25.42 -12.79
C LEU A 528 14.38 -26.36 -11.61
N ASN A 529 13.48 -27.32 -11.34
CA ASN A 529 13.61 -28.25 -10.22
C ASN A 529 14.41 -29.52 -10.56
N SER A 530 14.99 -29.63 -11.75
CA SER A 530 15.85 -30.73 -12.18
C SER A 530 17.19 -30.24 -12.74
N GLU A 531 17.29 -29.89 -13.99
CA GLU A 531 18.54 -29.55 -14.68
C GLU A 531 19.18 -28.28 -14.11
N PHE A 532 18.38 -27.19 -13.97
CA PHE A 532 18.90 -25.95 -13.42
C PHE A 532 19.41 -26.15 -11.99
N MET A 533 18.62 -26.77 -11.13
CA MET A 533 18.98 -27.03 -9.74
C MET A 533 20.26 -27.88 -9.62
N ASN A 534 20.38 -28.90 -10.47
CA ASN A 534 21.58 -29.75 -10.45
C ASN A 534 22.83 -29.07 -11.00
N ARG A 535 22.68 -28.14 -11.96
CA ARG A 535 23.77 -27.37 -12.55
C ARG A 535 24.21 -26.21 -11.65
N ALA A 536 23.25 -25.53 -11.02
CA ALA A 536 23.51 -24.33 -10.26
C ALA A 536 24.04 -24.59 -8.84
N PHE A 537 23.71 -25.73 -8.24
CA PHE A 537 23.97 -25.99 -6.83
C PHE A 537 24.65 -27.34 -6.60
N THR A 538 25.62 -27.37 -5.73
CA THR A 538 26.24 -28.60 -5.21
C THR A 538 25.23 -29.43 -4.42
N ALA A 539 25.54 -30.69 -4.15
CA ALA A 539 24.66 -31.57 -3.35
C ALA A 539 24.37 -30.96 -1.97
N GLU A 540 25.38 -30.37 -1.32
CA GLU A 540 25.25 -29.73 -0.01
C GLU A 540 24.36 -28.45 -0.09
N GLU A 541 24.55 -27.62 -1.10
CA GLU A 541 23.72 -26.45 -1.31
C GLU A 541 22.27 -26.81 -1.58
N ARG A 542 22.01 -27.86 -2.34
CA ARG A 542 20.66 -28.34 -2.58
C ARG A 542 19.93 -28.80 -1.30
N GLU A 543 20.63 -29.35 -0.32
CA GLU A 543 20.05 -29.72 0.97
C GLU A 543 19.59 -28.50 1.78
N ALA A 544 20.24 -27.36 1.61
CA ALA A 544 19.89 -26.12 2.27
C ALA A 544 18.72 -25.35 1.57
N ILE A 545 18.35 -25.72 0.34
CA ILE A 545 17.21 -25.15 -0.37
C ILE A 545 15.92 -25.78 0.15
N VAL A 546 15.07 -24.97 0.74
CA VAL A 546 13.79 -25.40 1.35
C VAL A 546 12.70 -25.48 0.29
N GLU A 547 11.86 -26.51 0.36
CA GLU A 547 10.63 -26.55 -0.40
C GLU A 547 9.71 -25.39 0.00
N THR A 548 9.26 -24.65 -1.00
CA THR A 548 8.39 -23.47 -0.85
C THR A 548 7.03 -23.74 -1.46
N THR A 549 5.98 -23.45 -0.72
CA THR A 549 4.61 -23.47 -1.26
C THR A 549 4.42 -22.23 -2.12
N ASN A 550 4.10 -22.42 -3.37
CA ASN A 550 3.77 -21.35 -4.30
C ASN A 550 2.28 -21.39 -4.62
N ASP A 551 1.56 -20.36 -4.20
CA ASP A 551 0.19 -20.15 -4.59
C ASP A 551 0.15 -19.64 -6.03
N ASN A 552 -0.65 -20.31 -6.86
CA ASN A 552 -0.80 -19.98 -8.26
C ASN A 552 -2.14 -19.25 -8.46
N ASP A 553 -2.22 -18.05 -7.89
CA ASP A 553 -3.40 -17.20 -8.00
C ASP A 553 -3.81 -16.98 -9.44
N ARG A 554 -5.11 -16.86 -9.66
CA ARG A 554 -5.66 -16.51 -10.97
C ARG A 554 -5.08 -15.17 -11.43
N ASN A 555 -4.91 -15.03 -12.76
CA ASN A 555 -4.59 -13.74 -13.33
C ASN A 555 -5.65 -12.72 -12.90
N SER A 556 -5.26 -11.71 -12.13
CA SER A 556 -6.18 -10.75 -11.51
C SER A 556 -6.96 -9.92 -12.54
N TYR A 557 -6.42 -9.74 -13.75
CA TYR A 557 -7.05 -8.94 -14.79
C TYR A 557 -7.99 -9.76 -15.71
N TYR A 558 -7.58 -10.97 -16.06
CA TYR A 558 -8.34 -11.82 -17.00
C TYR A 558 -9.07 -12.98 -16.34
N GLY A 559 -8.81 -13.25 -15.07
CA GLY A 559 -9.41 -14.39 -14.35
C GLY A 559 -8.91 -15.77 -14.81
N THR A 560 -7.83 -15.80 -15.62
CA THR A 560 -7.25 -17.04 -16.14
C THR A 560 -6.74 -17.90 -14.99
N ASP A 561 -7.11 -19.17 -14.98
CA ASP A 561 -6.69 -20.13 -13.96
C ASP A 561 -5.20 -20.48 -14.14
N CYS A 562 -4.40 -20.29 -13.09
CA CYS A 562 -2.96 -20.56 -13.09
C CYS A 562 -2.61 -21.94 -12.52
N GLY A 563 -3.61 -22.77 -12.25
CA GLY A 563 -3.45 -24.12 -11.72
C GLY A 563 -3.37 -24.19 -10.18
N PRO A 564 -3.20 -25.40 -9.63
CA PRO A 564 -3.11 -25.62 -8.21
C PRO A 564 -1.80 -25.08 -7.62
N SER A 565 -1.79 -24.79 -6.33
CA SER A 565 -0.56 -24.51 -5.56
C SER A 565 0.47 -25.61 -5.75
N THR A 566 1.75 -25.24 -5.80
CA THR A 566 2.87 -26.17 -6.02
C THR A 566 3.88 -26.11 -4.89
N GLN A 567 4.61 -27.22 -4.70
CA GLN A 567 5.77 -27.28 -3.84
C GLN A 567 7.02 -27.27 -4.73
N ASP A 568 7.84 -26.25 -4.59
CA ASP A 568 9.01 -26.04 -5.45
C ASP A 568 10.25 -25.67 -4.62
N ARG A 569 11.40 -26.17 -5.01
CA ARG A 569 12.68 -25.72 -4.47
C ARG A 569 13.22 -24.52 -5.26
N VAL A 570 13.02 -24.54 -6.57
CA VAL A 570 13.34 -23.40 -7.45
C VAL A 570 12.06 -23.02 -8.19
N PHE A 571 11.72 -21.73 -8.17
CA PHE A 571 10.51 -21.20 -8.78
C PHE A 571 10.79 -19.84 -9.43
N ILE A 572 9.80 -19.27 -10.10
CA ILE A 572 9.80 -17.87 -10.55
C ILE A 572 8.63 -17.16 -9.87
N LEU A 573 8.70 -15.83 -9.76
CA LEU A 573 7.66 -15.06 -9.10
C LEU A 573 6.36 -15.05 -9.92
N SER A 574 5.22 -14.91 -9.21
CA SER A 574 3.92 -14.65 -9.83
C SER A 574 3.73 -13.13 -10.07
N ALA A 575 2.74 -12.78 -10.90
CA ALA A 575 2.35 -11.39 -11.09
C ALA A 575 1.94 -10.73 -9.77
N ASN A 576 1.23 -11.43 -8.89
CA ASN A 576 0.82 -10.89 -7.59
C ASN A 576 2.02 -10.59 -6.68
N GLU A 577 3.08 -11.39 -6.72
CA GLU A 577 4.29 -11.15 -5.91
C GLU A 577 5.11 -9.95 -6.36
N VAL A 578 4.90 -9.44 -7.57
CA VAL A 578 5.63 -8.29 -8.12
C VAL A 578 4.76 -7.05 -8.31
N TYR A 579 3.45 -7.20 -8.26
CA TYR A 579 2.51 -6.15 -8.62
C TYR A 579 1.47 -5.87 -7.53
N ALA A 580 0.99 -6.90 -6.82
CA ALA A 580 -0.03 -6.74 -5.80
C ALA A 580 0.58 -6.52 -4.40
N SER A 581 0.11 -5.49 -3.71
CA SER A 581 0.35 -5.35 -2.28
C SER A 581 -0.35 -6.52 -1.55
N PRO A 582 0.23 -7.07 -0.50
CA PRO A 582 1.40 -6.60 0.25
C PRO A 582 2.71 -7.24 -0.19
N THR A 583 2.67 -8.35 -0.94
CA THR A 583 3.88 -9.17 -1.20
C THR A 583 4.86 -8.43 -2.09
N ALA A 584 4.37 -7.73 -3.14
CA ALA A 584 5.23 -6.94 -4.01
C ALA A 584 6.07 -5.95 -3.20
N THR A 585 5.45 -5.22 -2.31
CA THR A 585 6.13 -4.27 -1.44
C THR A 585 7.05 -4.93 -0.43
N ALA A 586 6.63 -6.06 0.15
CA ALA A 586 7.48 -6.83 1.04
C ALA A 586 8.76 -7.31 0.35
N TYR A 587 8.70 -7.57 -0.97
CA TYR A 587 9.86 -7.93 -1.80
C TYR A 587 10.65 -6.72 -2.31
N GLY A 588 10.22 -5.50 -2.00
CA GLY A 588 10.86 -4.26 -2.40
C GLY A 588 10.44 -3.74 -3.78
N PHE A 589 9.31 -4.22 -4.33
CA PHE A 589 8.76 -3.74 -5.59
C PHE A 589 7.66 -2.71 -5.35
N TYR A 590 7.51 -1.75 -6.24
CA TYR A 590 6.35 -0.88 -6.22
C TYR A 590 5.08 -1.67 -6.54
N ALA A 591 4.11 -1.65 -5.63
CA ALA A 591 2.81 -2.27 -5.83
C ALA A 591 1.92 -1.32 -6.64
N GLY A 592 1.65 -1.66 -7.88
CA GLY A 592 0.80 -0.85 -8.77
C GLY A 592 1.22 -0.89 -10.23
N SER A 593 0.40 -0.29 -11.09
CA SER A 593 0.57 -0.24 -12.54
C SER A 593 1.61 0.76 -13.02
N GLY A 594 2.55 1.17 -12.16
CA GLY A 594 3.60 2.10 -12.53
C GLY A 594 4.44 1.57 -13.70
N ILE A 595 4.49 2.32 -14.77
CA ILE A 595 5.41 2.15 -15.88
C ILE A 595 6.77 2.63 -15.37
N ASP A 596 7.86 1.93 -15.70
CA ASP A 596 9.21 2.36 -15.32
C ASP A 596 9.65 2.08 -13.87
N ASP A 597 9.27 0.95 -13.28
CA ASP A 597 9.77 0.58 -11.95
C ASP A 597 11.22 0.04 -12.02
N PRO A 598 12.23 0.80 -11.57
CA PRO A 598 13.63 0.34 -11.58
C PRO A 598 13.85 -0.93 -10.76
N ALA A 599 13.07 -1.15 -9.70
CA ALA A 599 13.16 -2.33 -8.85
C ALA A 599 12.84 -3.64 -9.59
N LYS A 600 12.03 -3.57 -10.66
CA LYS A 600 11.62 -4.71 -11.49
C LYS A 600 12.52 -4.95 -12.70
N ARG A 601 13.58 -4.17 -12.87
CA ARG A 601 14.51 -4.28 -14.00
C ARG A 601 15.64 -5.24 -13.65
N PHE A 602 15.87 -6.18 -14.53
CA PHE A 602 16.94 -7.17 -14.39
C PHE A 602 17.68 -7.34 -15.71
N ARG A 603 18.92 -7.82 -15.60
CA ARG A 603 19.79 -8.08 -16.75
C ARG A 603 20.03 -9.56 -16.91
N SER A 604 20.12 -10.01 -18.15
CA SER A 604 20.59 -11.35 -18.47
C SER A 604 22.12 -11.41 -18.39
N THR A 605 22.62 -12.55 -17.98
CA THR A 605 24.05 -12.88 -18.13
C THR A 605 24.41 -13.04 -19.60
N LEU A 606 25.68 -13.01 -19.94
CA LEU A 606 26.12 -13.23 -21.31
C LEU A 606 25.75 -14.65 -21.77
N TYR A 607 25.80 -15.64 -20.90
CA TYR A 607 25.32 -17.00 -21.18
C TYR A 607 23.83 -17.02 -21.52
N ALA A 608 22.98 -16.36 -20.73
CA ALA A 608 21.54 -16.28 -21.01
C ALA A 608 21.23 -15.60 -22.36
N LYS A 609 21.98 -14.54 -22.72
CA LYS A 609 21.87 -13.89 -24.04
C LYS A 609 22.22 -14.85 -25.15
N CYS A 610 23.28 -15.63 -24.98
CA CYS A 610 23.67 -16.67 -25.90
C CYS A 610 22.58 -17.75 -26.05
N ARG A 611 21.89 -18.09 -24.96
CA ARG A 611 20.73 -19.01 -24.96
C ARG A 611 19.48 -18.44 -25.61
N GLY A 612 19.47 -17.15 -25.94
CA GLY A 612 18.39 -16.50 -26.68
C GLY A 612 17.67 -15.38 -25.93
N ALA A 613 18.06 -15.06 -24.70
CA ALA A 613 17.42 -13.98 -23.94
C ALA A 613 17.52 -12.65 -24.69
N TRP A 614 16.37 -12.05 -24.93
CA TRP A 614 16.30 -10.70 -25.48
C TRP A 614 16.83 -9.67 -24.46
N TRP A 615 17.45 -8.63 -24.93
CA TRP A 615 17.93 -7.50 -24.11
C TRP A 615 17.77 -6.18 -24.84
N SER A 616 17.60 -5.10 -24.09
CA SER A 616 17.34 -3.77 -24.63
C SER A 616 18.61 -3.08 -25.09
N SER A 617 18.57 -2.51 -26.29
CA SER A 617 19.61 -1.61 -26.82
C SER A 617 19.30 -0.13 -26.57
N VAL A 618 18.14 0.19 -25.97
CA VAL A 618 17.73 1.56 -25.64
C VAL A 618 18.57 2.07 -24.49
N ASP A 619 19.18 3.25 -24.61
CA ASP A 619 20.12 3.77 -23.62
C ASP A 619 19.60 3.79 -22.18
N ALA A 620 18.32 4.18 -21.99
CA ALA A 620 17.69 4.22 -20.66
C ALA A 620 17.50 2.84 -20.00
N TYR A 621 17.50 1.76 -20.78
CA TYR A 621 17.21 0.39 -20.36
C TYR A 621 18.25 -0.62 -20.83
N ARG A 622 19.39 -0.14 -21.32
CA ARG A 622 20.43 -0.94 -21.96
C ARG A 622 20.81 -2.16 -21.12
N GLY A 623 20.75 -3.33 -21.75
CA GLY A 623 21.08 -4.61 -21.14
C GLY A 623 20.00 -5.23 -20.27
N ASN A 624 18.90 -4.51 -19.95
CA ASN A 624 17.75 -5.10 -19.29
C ASN A 624 17.03 -6.07 -20.24
N SER A 625 16.49 -7.14 -19.69
CA SER A 625 15.83 -8.21 -20.45
C SER A 625 14.40 -8.42 -19.97
N PHE A 626 13.62 -9.08 -20.79
CA PHE A 626 12.30 -9.59 -20.40
C PHE A 626 12.46 -10.80 -19.49
N TRP A 627 11.58 -10.94 -18.50
CA TRP A 627 11.59 -12.08 -17.62
C TRP A 627 10.19 -12.65 -17.35
N MET A 628 10.11 -13.97 -17.31
CA MET A 628 8.88 -14.75 -17.25
C MET A 628 8.31 -14.78 -15.83
N MET A 629 6.98 -14.75 -15.72
CA MET A 629 6.22 -14.97 -14.48
C MET A 629 5.55 -16.36 -14.52
N ARG A 630 5.26 -16.94 -13.31
CA ARG A 630 4.51 -18.20 -13.25
C ARG A 630 2.99 -18.01 -13.47
N THR A 631 2.52 -16.78 -13.57
CA THR A 631 1.10 -16.45 -13.80
C THR A 631 0.75 -16.61 -15.27
N SER A 632 -0.31 -17.36 -15.58
CA SER A 632 -0.86 -17.45 -16.94
C SER A 632 -1.31 -16.08 -17.46
N GLY A 633 -1.22 -15.85 -18.75
CA GLY A 633 -1.61 -14.58 -19.38
C GLY A 633 -3.12 -14.46 -19.65
N TYR A 634 -3.48 -13.94 -20.84
CA TYR A 634 -4.87 -13.86 -21.29
C TYR A 634 -5.54 -15.22 -21.42
N THR A 635 -4.77 -16.20 -21.86
CA THR A 635 -5.16 -17.61 -21.92
C THR A 635 -4.10 -18.47 -21.24
N ASN A 636 -4.37 -19.76 -21.05
CA ASN A 636 -3.38 -20.72 -20.57
C ASN A 636 -2.32 -21.11 -21.62
N ALA A 637 -2.40 -20.61 -22.86
CA ALA A 637 -1.33 -20.67 -23.86
C ALA A 637 -0.41 -19.45 -23.80
N ASP A 638 -0.64 -18.54 -22.83
CA ASP A 638 0.16 -17.35 -22.60
C ASP A 638 0.70 -17.35 -21.16
N ALA A 639 1.88 -16.79 -20.94
CA ALA A 639 2.46 -16.53 -19.61
C ALA A 639 2.76 -15.04 -19.45
N ALA A 640 2.42 -14.46 -18.30
CA ALA A 640 2.72 -13.07 -17.98
C ALA A 640 4.25 -12.87 -17.90
N TYR A 641 4.71 -11.66 -18.21
CA TYR A 641 6.12 -11.29 -18.15
C TYR A 641 6.35 -9.84 -17.80
N ILE A 642 7.53 -9.51 -17.35
CA ILE A 642 7.99 -8.13 -17.14
C ILE A 642 8.97 -7.76 -18.25
N CYS A 643 8.82 -6.54 -18.81
CA CYS A 643 9.68 -6.06 -19.86
C CYS A 643 10.92 -5.31 -19.30
N ASP A 644 11.79 -4.87 -20.21
CA ASP A 644 13.08 -4.22 -19.95
C ASP A 644 12.99 -2.91 -19.14
N PHE A 645 11.86 -2.22 -19.19
CA PHE A 645 11.63 -1.01 -18.39
C PHE A 645 10.82 -1.25 -17.09
N GLY A 646 10.55 -2.52 -16.72
CA GLY A 646 9.92 -2.87 -15.45
C GLY A 646 8.39 -2.89 -15.45
N TYR A 647 7.75 -2.87 -16.63
CA TYR A 647 6.30 -2.96 -16.76
C TYR A 647 5.82 -4.41 -16.86
N LEU A 648 4.74 -4.73 -16.13
CA LEU A 648 4.11 -6.05 -16.15
C LEU A 648 3.11 -6.18 -17.31
N TYR A 649 3.37 -7.08 -18.20
CA TYR A 649 2.44 -7.51 -19.27
C TYR A 649 1.58 -8.67 -18.77
N VAL A 650 0.46 -8.38 -18.11
CA VAL A 650 -0.49 -9.38 -17.58
C VAL A 650 -1.18 -10.19 -18.67
N ARG A 651 -1.29 -9.63 -19.89
CA ARG A 651 -1.79 -10.37 -21.06
C ARG A 651 -0.88 -11.53 -21.42
N GLY A 652 0.41 -11.34 -21.18
CA GLY A 652 1.41 -12.36 -21.44
C GLY A 652 1.90 -12.44 -22.89
N THR A 653 2.80 -13.38 -23.11
CA THR A 653 3.29 -13.84 -24.40
C THR A 653 3.10 -15.35 -24.50
N SER A 654 3.19 -15.92 -25.72
CA SER A 654 3.06 -17.36 -25.91
C SER A 654 3.97 -18.16 -24.97
N VAL A 655 3.46 -19.23 -24.39
CA VAL A 655 4.22 -20.16 -23.53
C VAL A 655 5.43 -20.77 -24.26
N THR A 656 5.43 -20.77 -25.60
CA THR A 656 6.56 -21.23 -26.43
C THR A 656 7.57 -20.14 -26.74
N CYS A 657 7.40 -18.94 -26.20
CA CYS A 657 8.32 -17.83 -26.44
C CYS A 657 9.71 -18.17 -25.90
N ASP A 658 10.74 -18.08 -26.78
CA ASP A 658 12.09 -18.52 -26.51
C ASP A 658 13.11 -17.40 -26.26
N ASP A 659 12.62 -16.15 -26.06
CA ASP A 659 13.46 -14.98 -25.82
C ASP A 659 13.21 -14.28 -24.48
N VAL A 660 12.31 -14.81 -23.68
CA VAL A 660 12.06 -14.31 -22.32
C VAL A 660 12.97 -15.06 -21.35
N ALA A 661 13.80 -14.31 -20.65
CA ALA A 661 14.76 -14.88 -19.72
C ALA A 661 14.09 -15.41 -18.43
N VAL A 662 14.79 -16.26 -17.73
CA VAL A 662 14.34 -16.86 -16.47
C VAL A 662 14.99 -16.12 -15.29
N LEU A 663 14.17 -15.63 -14.36
CA LEU A 663 14.60 -15.02 -13.12
C LEU A 663 14.23 -15.96 -11.95
N PRO A 664 15.14 -16.87 -11.53
CA PRO A 664 14.83 -17.85 -10.50
C PRO A 664 14.76 -17.24 -9.11
N ALA A 665 13.90 -17.84 -8.30
CA ALA A 665 13.78 -17.60 -6.86
C ALA A 665 13.94 -18.93 -6.10
N ILE A 666 14.50 -18.87 -4.90
CA ILE A 666 14.67 -19.99 -3.97
C ILE A 666 14.43 -19.53 -2.54
N THR A 667 14.09 -20.45 -1.65
CA THR A 667 14.17 -20.21 -0.21
C THR A 667 15.27 -21.08 0.39
N ILE A 668 16.19 -20.49 1.15
CA ILE A 668 17.25 -21.22 1.82
C ILE A 668 17.12 -21.14 3.34
N ASP A 669 17.59 -22.18 4.01
CA ASP A 669 17.85 -22.16 5.46
C ASP A 669 19.25 -21.57 5.69
N LEU A 670 19.32 -20.38 6.27
CA LEU A 670 20.56 -19.63 6.49
C LEU A 670 21.52 -20.31 7.49
N ASP A 671 21.00 -21.15 8.37
CA ASP A 671 21.81 -21.94 9.31
C ASP A 671 22.47 -23.16 8.63
N ALA A 672 21.78 -23.74 7.65
CA ALA A 672 22.24 -24.91 6.91
C ALA A 672 23.09 -24.55 5.68
N ALA A 673 22.83 -23.40 5.05
CA ALA A 673 23.45 -22.98 3.81
C ALA A 673 24.87 -22.42 4.03
N LYS A 674 25.79 -22.80 3.14
CA LYS A 674 27.10 -22.15 3.03
C LYS A 674 27.00 -20.97 2.05
N TRP A 675 26.70 -19.82 2.55
CA TRP A 675 26.59 -18.59 1.80
C TRP A 675 27.68 -17.58 2.18
N GLN A 676 27.92 -16.60 1.32
CA GLN A 676 28.78 -15.46 1.61
C GLN A 676 28.01 -14.16 1.35
N GLN A 677 28.21 -13.16 2.21
CA GLN A 677 27.60 -11.85 2.00
C GLN A 677 28.13 -11.23 0.70
N ALA A 678 27.21 -10.68 -0.09
CA ALA A 678 27.52 -9.95 -1.32
C ALA A 678 27.21 -8.45 -1.15
N PRO A 679 27.82 -7.58 -1.95
CA PRO A 679 27.45 -6.15 -1.96
C PRO A 679 25.96 -5.99 -2.21
N SER A 680 25.31 -5.12 -1.43
CA SER A 680 23.88 -4.79 -1.59
C SER A 680 23.61 -4.22 -2.98
N VAL A 681 22.37 -4.31 -3.41
CA VAL A 681 21.88 -3.73 -4.67
C VAL A 681 20.83 -2.67 -4.34
N THR A 682 20.97 -1.51 -4.97
CA THR A 682 19.97 -0.42 -4.89
C THR A 682 19.27 -0.32 -6.24
N SER A 683 17.95 -0.08 -6.24
CA SER A 683 17.16 -0.01 -7.48
C SER A 683 17.63 1.09 -8.45
N THR A 684 18.26 2.15 -7.92
CA THR A 684 18.88 3.22 -8.73
C THR A 684 20.16 2.80 -9.43
N ASP A 685 20.87 1.79 -8.91
CA ASP A 685 22.15 1.33 -9.49
C ASP A 685 21.95 0.40 -10.70
N ILE A 686 20.69 0.05 -11.00
CA ILE A 686 20.33 -0.80 -12.12
C ILE A 686 20.40 -0.04 -13.46
N ILE A 687 20.45 1.28 -13.39
CA ILE A 687 20.62 2.15 -14.56
C ILE A 687 22.12 2.26 -14.84
N ILE A 688 22.58 1.77 -16.00
CA ILE A 688 23.95 2.03 -16.44
C ILE A 688 23.98 3.47 -17.00
N HIS A 689 24.91 4.25 -16.46
CA HIS A 689 25.36 5.49 -17.10
C HIS A 689 26.29 5.20 -18.27
#